data_0300127b0b54aa80cf407ff3c24822f6
#
_entry.id   0300127b0b54aa80cf407ff3c24822f6
#
_cell.length_a   1.000
_cell.length_b   1.000
_cell.length_c   1.000
_cell.angle_alpha   90.00
_cell.angle_beta   90.00
_cell.angle_gamma   90.00
#
_symmetry.space_group_name_H-M   'P 1'
#
loop_
_entity.id
_entity.type
_entity.pdbx_description
1 polymer ?
#
loop_
_entity_poly.entity_id
_entity_poly.type
_entity_poly.pdbx_seq_one_letter_code
_entity_poly.pdbx_strand_id
1 'polypeptide(L)'
;MDFFLSKDLTFSVNFGTRFENRHGSNTNESSTNYDIFARINHTPGCIFPVSYEVQNGETTKTLYGGTAVYQDNVVAALAKGGYYRGTNTINETNFIADYKMDWLTPGLSARGMVSFDYDSYYKKTFGAAFATYELNDRNNFTSADAYTKYNVDGDLAYSKASSTTYKLYMEGQINYARKFGKHDVTGMVLYNQNDYRYNSDLAKRYQGLVGRVTYGYDDKYLAEVNVGYNGSENFLKGKRFGFFPAFSLGWRVTQEEFMKPTENWLNNLTIRASYGEVGNDVYTVGGGAQRFLYEEKWNQISNDYYFGNKGQTGIFESQYPNYGVTWERAKKFNAGIEFGLFNGMLTGNFDYFVENRNDILTEYLSRPQWVGVTMAAGNLGKTQNKGYELELHHFNHIGKDFTYNIGATFSHAANKIKDMNEPAFKTAYRKREGHPINQYFGLVCEGFVTQADLDDPNFPVSTYGNVKVGDLKYKDINKDGFIDDRDETFIGYSDIPENTYALTLGANYKGIGFEVMFQGVDHVSRYYDSDAMFAFQNNGKVKDIHLNRWDPAKSESENLATATYPLLHYGSNGDHNQRQNSFFLKNGSFVRLKNIELSYTFPKELIKHVGMSNVRFYINANNLFTWDHLDDLVDPESNGSNRYPLLKTVNVGFNVVF
;
A
#
# COMPACT_ATOMS: atom_id res chain seq x y z
N MET A 1 -1.05 23.18 25.99
CA MET A 1 -1.02 24.18 27.09
C MET A 1 0.33 24.84 27.05
N ASP A 2 0.35 26.16 26.99
CA ASP A 2 1.60 26.93 26.97
C ASP A 2 1.73 27.69 28.29
N PHE A 3 2.89 27.55 28.92
CA PHE A 3 3.26 28.21 30.17
C PHE A 3 4.38 29.21 29.87
N PHE A 4 4.08 30.47 29.98
CA PHE A 4 5.06 31.56 29.81
C PHE A 4 5.78 31.77 31.13
N LEU A 5 6.89 31.04 31.33
CA LEU A 5 7.68 31.10 32.58
C LEU A 5 8.44 32.39 32.71
N SER A 6 8.83 33.00 31.58
CA SER A 6 9.37 34.36 31.48
C SER A 6 9.05 34.93 30.09
N LYS A 7 9.44 36.19 29.80
CA LYS A 7 9.34 36.77 28.47
C LYS A 7 10.13 35.99 27.39
N ASP A 8 11.13 35.22 27.81
CA ASP A 8 12.05 34.51 26.93
C ASP A 8 11.91 33.00 26.97
N LEU A 9 11.22 32.45 28.00
CA LEU A 9 11.06 30.99 28.18
C LEU A 9 9.59 30.59 28.15
N THR A 10 9.25 29.79 27.19
CA THR A 10 7.93 29.16 27.05
C THR A 10 8.08 27.65 27.25
N PHE A 11 7.22 27.08 28.07
CA PHE A 11 7.10 25.63 28.25
C PHE A 11 5.72 25.18 27.74
N SER A 12 5.71 24.27 26.79
CA SER A 12 4.47 23.77 26.18
C SER A 12 4.27 22.29 26.48
N VAL A 13 3.07 21.92 26.88
CA VAL A 13 2.66 20.54 27.08
C VAL A 13 1.51 20.24 26.14
N ASN A 14 1.74 19.32 25.22
CA ASN A 14 0.71 18.78 24.33
C ASN A 14 0.39 17.36 24.76
N PHE A 15 -0.84 17.12 25.11
CA PHE A 15 -1.33 15.81 25.51
C PHE A 15 -2.56 15.46 24.68
N GLY A 16 -2.49 14.32 23.98
CA GLY A 16 -3.59 13.75 23.20
C GLY A 16 -3.85 12.32 23.63
N THR A 17 -5.11 11.99 23.86
CA THR A 17 -5.54 10.60 24.10
C THR A 17 -6.68 10.27 23.16
N ARG A 18 -6.57 9.11 22.50
CA ARG A 18 -7.61 8.57 21.63
C ARG A 18 -7.95 7.15 22.03
N PHE A 19 -9.23 6.89 22.23
CA PHE A 19 -9.77 5.55 22.46
C PHE A 19 -10.53 5.10 21.22
N GLU A 20 -10.12 4.00 20.62
CA GLU A 20 -10.80 3.38 19.50
C GLU A 20 -11.39 2.05 19.92
N ASN A 21 -12.71 1.96 19.94
CA ASN A 21 -13.39 0.72 20.24
C ASN A 21 -13.87 0.08 18.93
N ARG A 22 -13.46 -1.17 18.71
CA ARG A 22 -13.82 -1.97 17.55
C ARG A 22 -14.64 -3.16 17.98
N HIS A 23 -15.70 -3.44 17.25
CA HIS A 23 -16.52 -4.61 17.44
C HIS A 23 -16.87 -5.20 16.07
N GLY A 24 -16.76 -6.51 15.92
CA GLY A 24 -17.06 -7.17 14.66
C GLY A 24 -17.22 -8.68 14.83
N SER A 25 -17.64 -9.34 13.74
CA SER A 25 -17.67 -10.79 13.66
C SER A 25 -16.25 -11.35 13.73
N ASN A 26 -16.08 -12.49 14.39
CA ASN A 26 -14.79 -13.20 14.45
C ASN A 26 -14.26 -13.62 13.07
N THR A 27 -15.12 -13.65 12.05
CA THR A 27 -14.75 -14.00 10.67
C THR A 27 -14.06 -12.88 9.89
N ASN A 28 -14.16 -11.62 10.36
CA ASN A 28 -13.65 -10.45 9.61
C ASN A 28 -12.19 -10.09 9.88
N GLU A 29 -11.50 -10.77 10.78
CA GLU A 29 -10.14 -10.41 11.17
C GLU A 29 -9.04 -11.39 10.75
N SER A 30 -9.35 -12.34 9.91
CA SER A 30 -8.30 -13.18 9.35
C SER A 30 -7.50 -12.37 8.34
N SER A 31 -6.24 -12.10 8.64
CA SER A 31 -5.24 -11.54 7.72
C SER A 31 -4.87 -12.52 6.60
N THR A 32 -5.42 -13.72 6.63
CA THR A 32 -5.24 -14.76 5.63
C THR A 32 -6.51 -14.89 4.81
N ASN A 33 -6.41 -15.38 3.59
CA ASN A 33 -7.38 -15.52 2.50
C ASN A 33 -8.80 -16.04 2.81
N TYR A 34 -9.25 -16.03 4.05
CA TYR A 34 -10.54 -16.51 4.52
C TYR A 34 -11.40 -15.41 5.16
N ASP A 35 -11.32 -14.20 4.62
CA ASP A 35 -12.33 -13.19 4.93
C ASP A 35 -13.68 -13.56 4.29
N ILE A 36 -14.70 -12.76 4.58
CA ILE A 36 -16.06 -13.00 4.05
C ILE A 36 -16.08 -13.07 2.52
N PHE A 37 -15.27 -12.24 1.84
CA PHE A 37 -15.21 -12.21 0.39
C PHE A 37 -14.56 -13.46 -0.19
N ALA A 38 -13.49 -13.97 0.40
CA ALA A 38 -12.89 -15.23 0.00
C ALA A 38 -13.91 -16.38 0.15
N ARG A 39 -14.63 -16.44 1.26
CA ARG A 39 -15.70 -17.44 1.51
C ARG A 39 -16.83 -17.33 0.49
N ILE A 40 -17.29 -16.11 0.17
CA ILE A 40 -18.31 -15.88 -0.87
C ILE A 40 -17.80 -16.34 -2.23
N ASN A 41 -16.54 -16.06 -2.57
CA ASN A 41 -15.94 -16.47 -3.82
C ASN A 41 -15.72 -17.97 -3.93
N HIS A 42 -15.47 -18.63 -2.81
CA HIS A 42 -15.20 -20.07 -2.73
C HIS A 42 -16.47 -20.91 -2.71
N THR A 43 -17.45 -20.57 -1.86
CA THR A 43 -18.62 -21.44 -1.59
C THR A 43 -19.59 -21.48 -2.77
N PRO A 44 -19.88 -22.68 -3.36
CA PRO A 44 -20.87 -22.82 -4.43
C PRO A 44 -22.28 -22.55 -3.92
N GLY A 45 -23.02 -21.68 -4.60
CA GLY A 45 -24.39 -21.32 -4.23
C GLY A 45 -25.46 -22.32 -4.62
N CYS A 46 -25.12 -23.39 -5.39
CA CYS A 46 -26.08 -24.37 -5.93
C CYS A 46 -26.04 -25.72 -5.22
N ILE A 47 -25.08 -26.00 -4.33
CA ILE A 47 -24.89 -27.31 -3.70
C ILE A 47 -25.81 -27.49 -2.50
N PHE A 48 -26.01 -26.39 -1.74
CA PHE A 48 -26.89 -26.36 -0.58
C PHE A 48 -27.52 -24.99 -0.41
N PRO A 49 -28.73 -24.87 0.15
CA PRO A 49 -29.30 -23.58 0.50
C PRO A 49 -28.55 -22.96 1.70
N VAL A 50 -28.68 -21.65 1.87
CA VAL A 50 -28.07 -20.95 3.01
C VAL A 50 -28.54 -21.57 4.33
N SER A 51 -29.82 -21.88 4.44
CA SER A 51 -30.41 -22.51 5.63
C SER A 51 -31.64 -23.33 5.29
N TYR A 52 -31.99 -24.21 6.20
CA TYR A 52 -33.23 -24.97 6.22
C TYR A 52 -34.01 -24.62 7.49
N GLU A 53 -35.31 -24.53 7.38
CA GLU A 53 -36.19 -24.35 8.52
C GLU A 53 -36.87 -25.70 8.85
N VAL A 54 -36.56 -26.23 10.03
CA VAL A 54 -37.09 -27.51 10.50
C VAL A 54 -37.95 -27.36 11.75
N GLN A 55 -39.00 -28.18 11.87
CA GLN A 55 -39.83 -28.19 13.06
C GLN A 55 -39.13 -28.92 14.21
N ASN A 56 -39.10 -28.34 15.38
CA ASN A 56 -38.59 -28.92 16.60
C ASN A 56 -39.61 -28.72 17.72
N GLY A 57 -40.62 -29.59 17.73
CA GLY A 57 -41.80 -29.42 18.55
C GLY A 57 -42.62 -28.19 18.10
N GLU A 58 -42.91 -27.29 19.02
CA GLU A 58 -43.65 -26.03 18.75
C GLU A 58 -42.76 -24.91 18.17
N THR A 59 -41.43 -25.12 18.06
CA THR A 59 -40.48 -24.10 17.61
C THR A 59 -39.88 -24.48 16.25
N THR A 60 -39.56 -23.44 15.44
CA THR A 60 -38.80 -23.64 14.20
C THR A 60 -37.31 -23.43 14.49
N LYS A 61 -36.50 -24.38 14.05
CA LYS A 61 -35.05 -24.33 14.16
C LYS A 61 -34.42 -24.08 12.79
N THR A 62 -33.51 -23.11 12.70
CA THR A 62 -32.71 -22.82 11.51
C THR A 62 -31.47 -23.74 11.50
N LEU A 63 -31.32 -24.57 10.46
CA LEU A 63 -30.16 -25.39 10.19
C LEU A 63 -29.38 -24.75 9.02
N TYR A 64 -28.13 -24.42 9.20
CA TYR A 64 -27.30 -23.84 8.14
C TYR A 64 -26.79 -24.90 7.19
N GLY A 65 -26.94 -24.67 5.89
CA GLY A 65 -26.57 -25.64 4.86
C GLY A 65 -25.07 -25.89 4.78
N GLY A 66 -24.70 -27.10 4.42
CA GLY A 66 -23.32 -27.53 4.19
C GLY A 66 -23.31 -28.96 3.65
N THR A 67 -22.15 -29.46 3.27
CA THR A 67 -21.91 -30.83 2.81
C THR A 67 -20.62 -31.37 3.42
N ALA A 68 -20.31 -32.64 3.19
CA ALA A 68 -19.05 -33.24 3.62
C ALA A 68 -17.82 -32.49 3.12
N VAL A 69 -17.89 -31.92 1.91
CA VAL A 69 -16.79 -31.15 1.28
C VAL A 69 -16.81 -29.69 1.70
N TYR A 70 -18.00 -29.09 1.83
CA TYR A 70 -18.19 -27.68 2.16
C TYR A 70 -18.86 -27.58 3.53
N GLN A 71 -18.05 -27.63 4.58
CA GLN A 71 -18.53 -27.54 5.96
C GLN A 71 -18.58 -26.08 6.47
N ASP A 72 -18.26 -25.12 5.59
CA ASP A 72 -18.28 -23.70 5.90
C ASP A 72 -19.47 -23.00 5.25
N ASN A 73 -20.20 -22.23 6.04
CA ASN A 73 -21.36 -21.46 5.60
C ASN A 73 -21.16 -20.01 6.05
N VAL A 74 -21.12 -19.07 5.10
CA VAL A 74 -20.82 -17.67 5.35
C VAL A 74 -21.79 -17.03 6.34
N VAL A 75 -23.10 -17.34 6.20
CA VAL A 75 -24.14 -16.79 7.08
C VAL A 75 -24.06 -17.40 8.47
N ALA A 76 -23.81 -18.71 8.57
CA ALA A 76 -23.57 -19.37 9.86
C ALA A 76 -22.32 -18.81 10.55
N ALA A 77 -21.26 -18.58 9.82
CA ALA A 77 -20.04 -17.99 10.33
C ALA A 77 -20.28 -16.59 10.93
N LEU A 78 -21.09 -15.78 10.27
CA LEU A 78 -21.49 -14.45 10.78
C LEU A 78 -22.44 -14.53 11.97
N ALA A 79 -23.41 -15.46 11.96
CA ALA A 79 -24.44 -15.55 12.98
C ALA A 79 -23.99 -16.31 14.23
N LYS A 80 -23.13 -17.35 14.09
CA LYS A 80 -22.74 -18.26 15.16
C LYS A 80 -21.23 -18.32 15.41
N GLY A 81 -20.38 -17.88 14.47
CA GLY A 81 -18.92 -17.95 14.59
C GLY A 81 -18.32 -17.10 15.71
N GLY A 82 -19.17 -16.29 16.38
CA GLY A 82 -18.75 -15.43 17.47
C GLY A 82 -18.35 -14.02 17.04
N TYR A 83 -17.75 -13.30 17.96
CA TYR A 83 -17.41 -11.86 17.77
C TYR A 83 -16.11 -11.50 18.46
N TYR A 84 -15.57 -10.34 18.11
CA TYR A 84 -14.46 -9.75 18.84
C TYR A 84 -14.81 -8.34 19.35
N ARG A 85 -14.10 -7.94 20.39
CA ARG A 85 -14.06 -6.57 20.90
C ARG A 85 -12.61 -6.18 21.05
N GLY A 86 -12.22 -5.12 20.37
CA GLY A 86 -10.89 -4.53 20.42
C GLY A 86 -10.96 -3.11 20.99
N THR A 87 -9.99 -2.75 21.82
CA THR A 87 -9.80 -1.37 22.27
C THR A 87 -8.37 -0.98 21.96
N ASN A 88 -8.21 0.10 21.20
CA ASN A 88 -6.91 0.73 20.98
C ASN A 88 -6.85 2.03 21.79
N THR A 89 -5.83 2.18 22.61
CA THR A 89 -5.58 3.38 23.41
C THR A 89 -4.28 4.00 22.94
N ILE A 90 -4.36 5.18 22.36
CA ILE A 90 -3.23 5.93 21.84
C ILE A 90 -3.05 7.17 22.70
N ASN A 91 -1.88 7.31 23.30
CA ASN A 91 -1.48 8.49 24.07
C ASN A 91 -0.26 9.11 23.42
N GLU A 92 -0.35 10.40 23.10
CA GLU A 92 0.71 11.20 22.52
C GLU A 92 1.00 12.37 23.47
N THR A 93 2.23 12.47 23.93
CA THR A 93 2.61 13.49 24.90
C THR A 93 3.92 14.16 24.49
N ASN A 94 3.89 15.49 24.36
CA ASN A 94 5.06 16.26 24.04
C ASN A 94 5.29 17.32 25.13
N PHE A 95 6.52 17.38 25.63
CA PHE A 95 7.03 18.42 26.48
C PHE A 95 8.05 19.23 25.68
N ILE A 96 7.80 20.53 25.52
CA ILE A 96 8.61 21.41 24.70
C ILE A 96 9.03 22.61 25.55
N ALA A 97 10.31 22.95 25.48
CA ALA A 97 10.85 24.16 26.08
C ALA A 97 11.50 25.02 24.98
N ASP A 98 10.97 26.19 24.76
CA ASP A 98 11.48 27.18 23.81
C ASP A 98 12.10 28.36 24.61
N TYR A 99 13.38 28.62 24.38
CA TYR A 99 14.11 29.68 25.06
C TYR A 99 14.73 30.68 24.06
N LYS A 100 14.30 31.93 24.12
CA LYS A 100 14.89 33.02 23.33
C LYS A 100 16.16 33.48 23.99
N MET A 101 17.23 33.56 23.22
CA MET A 101 18.55 33.96 23.68
C MET A 101 19.01 35.29 23.04
N ASP A 102 18.06 36.22 22.82
CA ASP A 102 18.34 37.53 22.22
C ASP A 102 19.34 38.36 23.05
N TRP A 103 19.47 38.04 24.34
CA TRP A 103 20.47 38.62 25.23
C TRP A 103 21.92 38.29 24.82
N LEU A 104 22.15 37.15 24.14
CA LEU A 104 23.46 36.77 23.62
C LEU A 104 23.65 37.29 22.21
N THR A 105 22.68 37.09 21.34
CA THR A 105 22.62 37.67 20.00
C THR A 105 21.18 37.63 19.48
N PRO A 106 20.69 38.75 18.88
CA PRO A 106 19.33 38.80 18.34
C PRO A 106 19.06 37.70 17.32
N GLY A 107 17.92 37.00 17.52
CA GLY A 107 17.48 35.91 16.64
C GLY A 107 18.02 34.54 17.01
N LEU A 108 18.76 34.39 18.10
CA LEU A 108 19.19 33.10 18.62
C LEU A 108 18.11 32.51 19.54
N SER A 109 17.86 31.24 19.41
CA SER A 109 16.96 30.48 20.31
C SER A 109 17.44 29.07 20.49
N ALA A 110 17.03 28.44 21.61
CA ALA A 110 17.19 27.02 21.87
C ALA A 110 15.83 26.39 22.08
N ARG A 111 15.68 25.15 21.61
CA ARG A 111 14.49 24.35 21.83
C ARG A 111 14.90 22.96 22.32
N GLY A 112 14.21 22.47 23.34
CA GLY A 112 14.27 21.09 23.78
C GLY A 112 12.90 20.44 23.69
N MET A 113 12.83 19.20 23.24
CA MET A 113 11.59 18.45 23.21
C MET A 113 11.81 17.03 23.71
N VAL A 114 10.86 16.55 24.50
CA VAL A 114 10.71 15.12 24.87
C VAL A 114 9.30 14.71 24.48
N SER A 115 9.19 13.71 23.61
CA SER A 115 7.93 13.11 23.21
C SER A 115 7.86 11.67 23.72
N PHE A 116 6.73 11.31 24.30
CA PHE A 116 6.44 9.94 24.71
C PHE A 116 5.10 9.53 24.14
N ASP A 117 5.15 8.58 23.19
CA ASP A 117 3.96 8.02 22.56
C ASP A 117 3.77 6.58 23.04
N TYR A 118 2.55 6.27 23.43
CA TYR A 118 2.16 4.94 23.89
C TYR A 118 0.90 4.49 23.18
N ASP A 119 0.97 3.36 22.49
CA ASP A 119 -0.14 2.72 21.82
C ASP A 119 -0.34 1.33 22.44
N SER A 120 -1.55 1.02 22.87
CA SER A 120 -1.93 -0.26 23.47
C SER A 120 -3.20 -0.78 22.84
N TYR A 121 -3.06 -1.87 22.11
CA TYR A 121 -4.19 -2.61 21.57
C TYR A 121 -4.49 -3.83 22.43
N TYR A 122 -5.74 -3.96 22.81
CA TYR A 122 -6.25 -5.11 23.56
C TYR A 122 -7.48 -5.68 22.86
N LYS A 123 -7.43 -6.97 22.51
CA LYS A 123 -8.51 -7.67 21.82
C LYS A 123 -9.01 -8.85 22.63
N LYS A 124 -10.32 -8.96 22.75
CA LYS A 124 -11.05 -10.11 23.25
C LYS A 124 -11.80 -10.76 22.10
N THR A 125 -11.54 -12.02 21.84
CA THR A 125 -12.24 -12.80 20.84
C THR A 125 -13.07 -13.88 21.51
N PHE A 126 -14.33 -13.98 21.13
CA PHE A 126 -15.28 -15.00 21.57
C PHE A 126 -15.64 -15.79 20.31
N GLY A 127 -14.88 -16.84 20.02
CA GLY A 127 -15.07 -17.69 18.86
C GLY A 127 -15.89 -18.93 19.19
N ALA A 128 -16.74 -19.36 18.29
CA ALA A 128 -17.48 -20.61 18.42
C ALA A 128 -17.40 -21.42 17.14
N ALA A 129 -17.33 -22.74 17.27
CA ALA A 129 -17.61 -23.64 16.17
C ALA A 129 -19.12 -23.68 15.89
N PHE A 130 -19.49 -23.96 14.67
CA PHE A 130 -20.89 -24.10 14.29
C PHE A 130 -21.10 -25.35 13.42
N ALA A 131 -22.27 -25.96 13.56
CA ALA A 131 -22.68 -27.08 12.75
C ALA A 131 -23.25 -26.62 11.42
N THR A 132 -22.98 -27.41 10.37
CA THR A 132 -23.67 -27.34 9.08
C THR A 132 -24.38 -28.63 8.78
N TYR A 133 -25.35 -28.60 7.87
CA TYR A 133 -26.29 -29.70 7.66
C TYR A 133 -26.50 -29.96 6.18
N GLU A 134 -26.50 -31.22 5.81
CA GLU A 134 -26.82 -31.70 4.46
C GLU A 134 -28.16 -32.48 4.47
N LEU A 135 -29.07 -32.12 3.57
CA LEU A 135 -30.36 -32.78 3.43
C LEU A 135 -30.19 -34.13 2.71
N ASN A 136 -30.47 -35.24 3.40
CA ASN A 136 -30.39 -36.59 2.83
C ASN A 136 -31.76 -37.11 2.36
N ASP A 137 -32.85 -36.79 3.06
CA ASP A 137 -34.17 -37.20 2.71
C ASP A 137 -35.05 -36.02 2.27
N ARG A 138 -35.23 -35.89 0.97
CA ARG A 138 -36.04 -34.83 0.36
C ARG A 138 -37.53 -34.96 0.61
N ASN A 139 -38.00 -36.16 1.02
CA ASN A 139 -39.42 -36.40 1.32
C ASN A 139 -39.78 -36.01 2.76
N ASN A 140 -38.81 -35.85 3.62
CA ASN A 140 -39.01 -35.53 5.04
C ASN A 140 -38.24 -34.27 5.48
N PHE A 141 -38.09 -33.31 4.62
CA PHE A 141 -37.23 -32.13 4.83
C PHE A 141 -37.62 -31.23 6.04
N THR A 142 -38.79 -31.43 6.64
CA THR A 142 -39.24 -30.71 7.84
C THR A 142 -38.75 -31.36 9.14
N SER A 143 -38.27 -32.59 9.12
CA SER A 143 -37.73 -33.30 10.28
C SER A 143 -36.22 -33.13 10.38
N ALA A 144 -35.73 -32.93 11.59
CA ALA A 144 -34.28 -32.83 11.86
C ALA A 144 -33.52 -34.12 11.50
N ASP A 145 -34.19 -35.27 11.52
CA ASP A 145 -33.61 -36.59 11.21
C ASP A 145 -33.32 -36.78 9.71
N ALA A 146 -33.87 -35.90 8.86
CA ALA A 146 -33.59 -35.92 7.42
C ALA A 146 -32.21 -35.32 7.05
N TYR A 147 -31.46 -34.86 8.03
CA TYR A 147 -30.22 -34.13 7.80
C TYR A 147 -29.00 -34.82 8.40
N THR A 148 -27.92 -34.89 7.64
CA THR A 148 -26.59 -35.22 8.18
C THR A 148 -25.95 -33.94 8.74
N LYS A 149 -25.55 -34.05 10.00
CA LYS A 149 -24.86 -32.95 10.71
C LYS A 149 -23.34 -33.07 10.52
N TYR A 150 -22.70 -32.00 10.09
CA TYR A 150 -21.27 -31.84 10.04
C TYR A 150 -20.83 -30.83 11.11
N ASN A 151 -19.73 -31.11 11.79
CA ASN A 151 -19.24 -30.36 12.93
C ASN A 151 -20.22 -30.34 14.11
N VAL A 152 -19.86 -29.65 15.16
CA VAL A 152 -20.66 -29.50 16.37
C VAL A 152 -20.76 -28.03 16.72
N ASP A 153 -21.96 -27.58 17.09
CA ASP A 153 -22.10 -26.26 17.70
C ASP A 153 -21.29 -26.24 19.00
N GLY A 154 -20.38 -25.33 19.12
CA GLY A 154 -19.52 -25.12 20.29
C GLY A 154 -19.95 -23.91 21.09
N ASP A 155 -19.63 -23.94 22.37
CA ASP A 155 -19.75 -22.76 23.23
C ASP A 155 -18.74 -21.69 22.82
N LEU A 156 -19.02 -20.44 23.17
CA LEU A 156 -18.10 -19.32 22.95
C LEU A 156 -16.79 -19.51 23.71
N ALA A 157 -15.73 -19.83 23.00
CA ALA A 157 -14.39 -19.91 23.54
C ALA A 157 -13.75 -18.52 23.59
N TYR A 158 -13.23 -18.17 24.76
CA TYR A 158 -12.57 -16.90 24.99
C TYR A 158 -11.08 -16.98 24.67
N SER A 159 -10.59 -16.03 23.89
CA SER A 159 -9.16 -15.78 23.72
C SER A 159 -8.85 -14.29 23.81
N LYS A 160 -7.61 -13.96 24.11
CA LYS A 160 -7.16 -12.58 24.18
C LYS A 160 -5.85 -12.39 23.42
N ALA A 161 -5.71 -11.22 22.80
CA ALA A 161 -4.46 -10.76 22.23
C ALA A 161 -4.21 -9.33 22.71
N SER A 162 -2.96 -8.99 22.93
CA SER A 162 -2.56 -7.62 23.25
C SER A 162 -1.26 -7.29 22.57
N SER A 163 -1.12 -6.05 22.16
CA SER A 163 0.14 -5.49 21.70
C SER A 163 0.33 -4.10 22.28
N THR A 164 1.57 -3.76 22.55
CA THR A 164 1.94 -2.45 23.06
C THR A 164 3.10 -1.90 22.24
N THR A 165 3.01 -0.64 21.91
CA THR A 165 4.09 0.10 21.26
C THR A 165 4.37 1.33 22.09
N TYR A 166 5.63 1.61 22.32
CA TYR A 166 6.01 2.91 22.86
C TYR A 166 7.22 3.48 22.14
N LYS A 167 7.23 4.79 22.05
CA LYS A 167 8.28 5.56 21.41
C LYS A 167 8.67 6.71 22.34
N LEU A 168 9.94 6.76 22.67
CA LEU A 168 10.55 7.89 23.33
C LEU A 168 11.40 8.64 22.31
N TYR A 169 11.08 9.91 22.10
CA TYR A 169 11.85 10.78 21.24
C TYR A 169 12.36 11.97 22.04
N MET A 170 13.61 12.32 21.87
CA MET A 170 14.24 13.47 22.50
C MET A 170 15.01 14.27 21.46
N GLU A 171 14.88 15.57 21.51
CA GLU A 171 15.67 16.49 20.69
C GLU A 171 16.12 17.72 21.47
N GLY A 172 17.25 18.22 21.05
CA GLY A 172 17.74 19.53 21.43
C GLY A 172 18.23 20.26 20.19
N GLN A 173 17.77 21.49 19.99
CA GLN A 173 18.17 22.30 18.83
C GLN A 173 18.53 23.71 19.23
N ILE A 174 19.44 24.30 18.46
CA ILE A 174 19.80 25.70 18.50
C ILE A 174 19.44 26.30 17.14
N ASN A 175 18.69 27.40 17.15
CA ASN A 175 18.24 28.11 15.98
C ASN A 175 18.75 29.51 15.96
N TYR A 176 19.10 30.00 14.80
CA TYR A 176 19.44 31.37 14.54
C TYR A 176 18.65 31.89 13.34
N ALA A 177 18.02 33.05 13.43
CA ALA A 177 17.29 33.67 12.33
C ALA A 177 17.44 35.17 12.40
N ARG A 178 18.05 35.76 11.36
CA ARG A 178 18.29 37.22 11.34
C ARG A 178 18.38 37.76 9.92
N LYS A 179 17.79 38.95 9.74
CA LYS A 179 17.87 39.72 8.50
C LYS A 179 18.88 40.86 8.65
N PHE A 180 19.86 40.95 7.75
CA PHE A 180 20.90 41.98 7.68
C PHE A 180 20.73 42.78 6.38
N GLY A 181 19.91 43.81 6.41
CA GLY A 181 19.56 44.55 5.21
C GLY A 181 18.86 43.64 4.17
N LYS A 182 19.55 43.35 3.05
CA LYS A 182 19.05 42.46 1.99
C LYS A 182 19.37 40.98 2.20
N HIS A 183 20.12 40.65 3.24
CA HIS A 183 20.56 39.29 3.54
C HIS A 183 19.66 38.68 4.61
N ASP A 184 19.03 37.60 4.32
CA ASP A 184 18.25 36.79 5.25
C ASP A 184 18.98 35.46 5.53
N VAL A 185 19.30 35.22 6.79
CA VAL A 185 20.09 34.05 7.21
C VAL A 185 19.36 33.29 8.28
N THR A 186 19.17 31.99 8.07
CA THR A 186 18.75 31.09 9.15
C THR A 186 19.75 29.96 9.31
N GLY A 187 19.89 29.49 10.53
CA GLY A 187 20.73 28.35 10.85
C GLY A 187 20.10 27.50 11.94
N MET A 188 20.30 26.20 11.87
CA MET A 188 19.84 25.25 12.88
C MET A 188 20.86 24.14 13.05
N VAL A 189 21.11 23.78 14.30
CA VAL A 189 21.81 22.56 14.68
C VAL A 189 20.90 21.81 15.63
N LEU A 190 20.62 20.55 15.30
CA LEU A 190 19.71 19.69 16.05
C LEU A 190 20.38 18.34 16.34
N TYR A 191 20.28 17.90 17.57
CA TYR A 191 20.57 16.52 17.97
C TYR A 191 19.29 15.82 18.40
N ASN A 192 19.09 14.59 17.93
CA ASN A 192 17.93 13.78 18.32
C ASN A 192 18.27 12.35 18.66
N GLN A 193 17.39 11.73 19.46
CA GLN A 193 17.38 10.29 19.76
C GLN A 193 15.95 9.75 19.69
N ASN A 194 15.83 8.50 19.22
CA ASN A 194 14.56 7.77 19.15
C ASN A 194 14.78 6.35 19.69
N ASP A 195 13.97 5.94 20.68
CA ASP A 195 13.85 4.55 21.18
C ASP A 195 12.42 4.09 20.92
N TYR A 196 12.25 3.13 19.99
CA TYR A 196 10.98 2.53 19.63
C TYR A 196 10.94 1.07 20.02
N ARG A 197 9.88 0.62 20.68
CA ARG A 197 9.68 -0.77 21.08
C ARG A 197 8.28 -1.25 20.78
N TYR A 198 8.22 -2.48 20.29
CA TYR A 198 6.97 -3.19 20.06
C TYR A 198 6.95 -4.44 20.94
N ASN A 199 5.97 -4.55 21.84
CA ASN A 199 5.86 -5.62 22.83
C ASN A 199 7.18 -5.83 23.62
N SER A 200 7.66 -7.06 23.61
CA SER A 200 8.92 -7.48 24.23
C SER A 200 10.12 -7.47 23.26
N ASP A 201 9.94 -6.95 22.04
CA ASP A 201 11.00 -6.90 21.05
C ASP A 201 12.16 -6.00 21.49
N LEU A 202 13.34 -6.28 20.96
CA LEU A 202 14.50 -5.41 21.12
C LEU A 202 14.19 -4.01 20.58
N ALA A 203 14.51 -3.01 21.36
CA ALA A 203 14.33 -1.61 20.97
C ALA A 203 14.98 -1.31 19.61
N LYS A 204 14.35 -0.45 18.83
CA LYS A 204 14.92 0.14 17.60
C LYS A 204 15.39 1.55 17.98
N ARG A 205 16.70 1.78 17.90
CA ARG A 205 17.32 3.02 18.33
C ARG A 205 17.98 3.75 17.20
N TYR A 206 17.69 5.02 17.13
CA TYR A 206 18.29 5.95 16.18
C TYR A 206 18.81 7.16 16.93
N GLN A 207 19.86 7.76 16.41
CA GLN A 207 20.33 9.09 16.84
C GLN A 207 20.82 9.86 15.63
N GLY A 208 20.69 11.18 15.68
CA GLY A 208 21.06 12.04 14.57
C GLY A 208 21.58 13.39 15.02
N LEU A 209 22.53 13.90 14.27
CA LEU A 209 22.96 15.29 14.30
C LEU A 209 22.60 15.90 12.94
N VAL A 210 21.83 16.98 12.96
CA VAL A 210 21.36 17.66 11.76
C VAL A 210 21.82 19.12 11.80
N GLY A 211 22.38 19.60 10.70
CA GLY A 211 22.69 20.99 10.48
C GLY A 211 21.91 21.51 9.27
N ARG A 212 21.34 22.70 9.39
CA ARG A 212 20.65 23.41 8.29
C ARG A 212 21.07 24.87 8.27
N VAL A 213 21.36 25.39 7.09
CA VAL A 213 21.57 26.79 6.84
C VAL A 213 20.77 27.22 5.63
N THR A 214 19.98 28.28 5.76
CA THR A 214 19.33 28.93 4.62
C THR A 214 19.86 30.35 4.46
N TYR A 215 19.94 30.79 3.23
CA TYR A 215 20.38 32.12 2.84
C TYR A 215 19.46 32.66 1.75
N GLY A 216 18.95 33.86 1.99
CA GLY A 216 18.19 34.64 1.02
C GLY A 216 18.89 36.01 0.76
N TYR A 217 18.95 36.38 -0.50
CA TYR A 217 19.46 37.71 -0.89
C TYR A 217 18.38 38.48 -1.64
N ASP A 218 17.95 39.61 -1.07
CA ASP A 218 16.96 40.55 -1.63
C ASP A 218 15.64 39.88 -2.04
N ASP A 219 15.27 38.79 -1.37
CA ASP A 219 14.16 37.92 -1.72
C ASP A 219 14.22 37.32 -3.14
N LYS A 220 15.36 37.45 -3.84
CA LYS A 220 15.59 37.02 -5.21
C LYS A 220 16.28 35.67 -5.31
N TYR A 221 17.39 35.52 -4.59
CA TYR A 221 18.24 34.32 -4.63
C TYR A 221 18.14 33.62 -3.30
N LEU A 222 17.83 32.34 -3.36
CA LEU A 222 17.63 31.46 -2.21
C LEU A 222 18.64 30.32 -2.28
N ALA A 223 19.27 29.99 -1.18
CA ALA A 223 20.14 28.83 -1.08
C ALA A 223 19.91 28.13 0.26
N GLU A 224 19.99 26.82 0.25
CA GLU A 224 19.86 26.00 1.45
C GLU A 224 20.86 24.86 1.42
N VAL A 225 21.47 24.60 2.58
CA VAL A 225 22.36 23.47 2.82
C VAL A 225 21.84 22.72 4.03
N ASN A 226 21.63 21.44 3.87
CA ASN A 226 21.28 20.51 4.95
C ASN A 226 22.35 19.43 5.05
N VAL A 227 22.70 19.05 6.26
CA VAL A 227 23.58 17.92 6.53
C VAL A 227 22.97 17.07 7.62
N GLY A 228 22.84 15.78 7.36
CA GLY A 228 22.41 14.79 8.35
C GLY A 228 23.56 13.83 8.65
N TYR A 229 23.83 13.58 9.92
CA TYR A 229 24.75 12.54 10.39
C TYR A 229 23.98 11.61 11.30
N ASN A 230 23.40 10.54 10.71
CA ASN A 230 22.42 9.67 11.34
C ASN A 230 23.04 8.32 11.67
N GLY A 231 22.73 7.80 12.86
CA GLY A 231 23.21 6.53 13.37
C GLY A 231 22.09 5.51 13.57
N SER A 232 22.32 4.28 13.14
CA SER A 232 21.46 3.12 13.36
C SER A 232 22.22 1.98 14.01
N GLU A 233 21.58 1.31 14.95
CA GLU A 233 22.13 0.11 15.57
C GLU A 233 22.06 -1.15 14.68
N ASN A 234 21.37 -1.09 13.55
CA ASN A 234 21.31 -2.17 12.58
C ASN A 234 22.65 -2.47 11.91
N PHE A 235 23.64 -1.61 12.13
CA PHE A 235 25.01 -1.76 11.58
C PHE A 235 26.07 -1.94 12.65
N LEU A 236 27.14 -2.62 12.29
CA LEU A 236 28.28 -2.87 13.16
C LEU A 236 28.92 -1.55 13.63
N LYS A 237 29.51 -1.55 14.83
CA LYS A 237 30.28 -0.40 15.34
C LYS A 237 31.35 0.03 14.30
N GLY A 238 31.37 1.32 13.99
CA GLY A 238 32.21 1.90 12.93
C GLY A 238 31.48 2.09 11.58
N LYS A 239 30.32 1.44 11.36
CA LYS A 239 29.46 1.62 10.18
C LYS A 239 28.06 2.18 10.50
N ARG A 240 27.79 2.43 11.78
CA ARG A 240 26.48 2.89 12.27
C ARG A 240 26.05 4.22 11.72
N PHE A 241 27.01 5.14 11.50
CA PHE A 241 26.72 6.51 11.12
C PHE A 241 26.89 6.72 9.62
N GLY A 242 25.86 7.31 9.01
CA GLY A 242 25.84 7.77 7.62
C GLY A 242 25.80 9.30 7.55
N PHE A 243 26.55 9.87 6.60
CA PHE A 243 26.53 11.30 6.29
C PHE A 243 25.68 11.53 5.04
N PHE A 244 24.68 12.41 5.15
CA PHE A 244 23.66 12.67 4.13
C PHE A 244 23.53 14.18 3.88
N PRO A 245 24.27 14.73 2.91
CA PRO A 245 24.18 16.14 2.54
C PRO A 245 23.04 16.40 1.57
N ALA A 246 22.47 17.61 1.62
CA ALA A 246 21.54 18.11 0.62
C ALA A 246 21.75 19.63 0.40
N PHE A 247 21.54 20.05 -0.85
CA PHE A 247 21.70 21.42 -1.31
C PHE A 247 20.51 21.82 -2.15
N SER A 248 20.02 23.05 -2.00
CA SER A 248 19.01 23.60 -2.90
C SER A 248 19.31 25.06 -3.24
N LEU A 249 18.92 25.45 -4.45
CA LEU A 249 19.00 26.80 -4.96
C LEU A 249 17.63 27.20 -5.52
N GLY A 250 17.25 28.44 -5.31
CA GLY A 250 16.05 29.05 -5.85
C GLY A 250 16.33 30.44 -6.40
N TRP A 251 15.75 30.75 -7.53
CA TRP A 251 15.80 32.07 -8.14
C TRP A 251 14.38 32.55 -8.43
N ARG A 252 13.98 33.60 -7.72
CA ARG A 252 12.71 34.29 -7.97
C ARG A 252 12.88 35.29 -9.11
N VAL A 253 12.74 34.83 -10.33
CA VAL A 253 12.98 35.57 -11.56
C VAL A 253 12.14 36.85 -11.61
N THR A 254 10.88 36.77 -11.19
CA THR A 254 9.95 37.93 -11.17
C THR A 254 10.36 39.07 -10.26
N GLN A 255 11.29 38.85 -9.32
CA GLN A 255 11.82 39.91 -8.46
C GLN A 255 12.94 40.73 -9.14
N GLU A 256 13.34 40.34 -10.35
CA GLU A 256 14.37 41.04 -11.11
C GLU A 256 13.82 42.28 -11.80
N GLU A 257 14.64 43.32 -11.91
CA GLU A 257 14.26 44.61 -12.53
C GLU A 257 13.78 44.43 -13.98
N PHE A 258 14.41 43.52 -14.75
CA PHE A 258 14.03 43.26 -16.14
C PHE A 258 12.69 42.60 -16.29
N MET A 259 12.13 42.01 -15.23
CA MET A 259 10.81 41.36 -15.20
C MET A 259 9.67 42.30 -14.82
N LYS A 260 9.94 43.53 -14.35
CA LYS A 260 8.91 44.51 -14.01
C LYS A 260 7.85 44.74 -15.11
N PRO A 261 8.20 44.77 -16.41
CA PRO A 261 7.21 44.92 -17.49
C PRO A 261 6.21 43.77 -17.58
N THR A 262 6.55 42.60 -17.03
CA THR A 262 5.69 41.39 -17.08
C THR A 262 4.76 41.25 -15.87
N GLU A 263 4.89 42.10 -14.83
CA GLU A 263 4.19 41.99 -13.56
C GLU A 263 2.67 41.93 -13.71
N ASN A 264 2.11 42.54 -14.74
CA ASN A 264 0.65 42.53 -15.00
C ASN A 264 0.09 41.16 -15.37
N TRP A 265 0.94 40.26 -15.90
CA TRP A 265 0.47 38.94 -16.34
C TRP A 265 1.31 37.77 -15.74
N LEU A 266 2.56 38.00 -15.34
CA LEU A 266 3.43 37.02 -14.71
C LEU A 266 3.86 37.54 -13.32
N ASN A 267 3.14 37.14 -12.28
CA ASN A 267 3.31 37.63 -10.90
C ASN A 267 4.32 36.83 -10.11
N ASN A 268 4.49 35.56 -10.44
CA ASN A 268 5.50 34.68 -9.85
C ASN A 268 6.15 33.85 -10.94
N LEU A 269 7.45 33.81 -10.93
CA LEU A 269 8.27 32.84 -11.65
C LEU A 269 9.47 32.53 -10.77
N THR A 270 9.50 31.30 -10.24
CA THR A 270 10.60 30.81 -9.43
C THR A 270 11.18 29.55 -10.10
N ILE A 271 12.48 29.55 -10.31
CA ILE A 271 13.23 28.37 -10.78
C ILE A 271 13.97 27.81 -9.59
N ARG A 272 13.89 26.51 -9.38
CA ARG A 272 14.55 25.83 -8.26
C ARG A 272 15.24 24.55 -8.71
N ALA A 273 16.33 24.22 -8.01
CA ALA A 273 17.00 22.95 -8.17
C ALA A 273 17.52 22.47 -6.84
N SER A 274 17.47 21.17 -6.62
CA SER A 274 18.00 20.55 -5.41
C SER A 274 18.71 19.24 -5.73
N TYR A 275 19.70 18.94 -4.93
CA TYR A 275 20.37 17.64 -4.89
C TYR A 275 20.58 17.22 -3.44
N GLY A 276 20.29 15.96 -3.12
CA GLY A 276 20.48 15.47 -1.77
C GLY A 276 20.67 13.96 -1.72
N GLU A 277 21.22 13.50 -0.61
CA GLU A 277 21.36 12.08 -0.29
C GLU A 277 20.49 11.73 0.92
N VAL A 278 19.84 10.55 0.86
CA VAL A 278 19.03 9.98 1.95
C VAL A 278 19.48 8.56 2.21
N GLY A 279 19.58 8.17 3.47
CA GLY A 279 19.91 6.82 3.90
C GLY A 279 18.69 6.00 4.29
N ASN A 280 18.74 4.69 4.04
CA ASN A 280 17.81 3.70 4.58
C ASN A 280 18.60 2.58 5.24
N ASP A 281 18.15 2.12 6.41
CA ASP A 281 18.77 1.03 7.20
C ASP A 281 17.86 -0.21 7.34
N VAL A 282 16.71 -0.20 6.67
CA VAL A 282 15.70 -1.26 6.79
C VAL A 282 15.86 -2.26 5.65
N TYR A 283 15.98 -3.53 6.02
CA TYR A 283 15.90 -4.67 5.11
C TYR A 283 14.71 -5.55 5.50
N THR A 284 13.84 -5.86 4.55
CA THR A 284 12.60 -6.61 4.79
C THR A 284 12.57 -7.88 3.93
N VAL A 285 12.28 -9.01 4.53
CA VAL A 285 12.05 -10.30 3.86
C VAL A 285 10.75 -10.91 4.37
N GLY A 286 9.90 -11.37 3.47
CA GLY A 286 8.63 -12.01 3.84
C GLY A 286 7.71 -11.15 4.70
N GLY A 287 7.78 -9.82 4.55
CA GLY A 287 6.99 -8.87 5.34
C GLY A 287 7.58 -8.53 6.71
N GLY A 288 8.69 -9.16 7.12
CA GLY A 288 9.39 -8.90 8.39
C GLY A 288 10.71 -8.15 8.23
N ALA A 289 10.91 -7.09 9.03
CA ALA A 289 12.19 -6.38 9.05
C ALA A 289 13.30 -7.26 9.64
N GLN A 290 14.37 -7.45 8.90
CA GLN A 290 15.57 -8.16 9.36
C GLN A 290 16.54 -7.16 9.98
N ARG A 291 17.03 -7.49 11.16
CA ARG A 291 17.96 -6.64 11.92
C ARG A 291 19.26 -7.38 12.18
N PHE A 292 20.30 -6.64 12.50
CA PHE A 292 21.61 -7.18 12.92
C PHE A 292 22.18 -8.21 11.94
N LEU A 293 22.18 -7.86 10.65
CA LEU A 293 22.72 -8.73 9.58
C LEU A 293 24.21 -9.05 9.77
N TYR A 294 24.88 -8.39 10.71
CA TYR A 294 26.26 -8.64 11.09
C TYR A 294 26.40 -9.69 12.21
N GLU A 295 25.28 -10.27 12.67
CA GLU A 295 25.29 -11.34 13.68
C GLU A 295 25.03 -12.70 13.04
N GLU A 296 25.66 -13.74 13.57
CA GLU A 296 25.41 -15.13 13.23
C GLU A 296 24.02 -15.54 13.72
N LYS A 297 23.30 -16.33 12.91
CA LYS A 297 22.03 -16.90 13.34
C LYS A 297 22.11 -18.41 13.42
N TRP A 298 21.70 -18.93 14.54
CA TRP A 298 21.62 -20.35 14.84
C TRP A 298 20.17 -20.75 15.06
N ASN A 299 19.72 -21.79 14.37
CA ASN A 299 18.38 -22.33 14.48
C ASN A 299 18.40 -23.74 15.04
N GLN A 300 17.29 -24.13 15.64
CA GLN A 300 17.04 -25.49 16.09
C GLN A 300 16.14 -26.21 15.10
N ILE A 301 16.47 -27.47 14.79
CA ILE A 301 15.61 -28.38 14.06
C ILE A 301 15.17 -29.50 15.00
N SER A 302 13.88 -29.64 15.21
CA SER A 302 13.31 -30.77 15.98
C SER A 302 13.42 -32.03 15.13
N ASN A 303 13.80 -33.16 15.78
CA ASN A 303 13.99 -34.45 15.14
C ASN A 303 15.06 -34.46 14.02
N ASP A 304 16.11 -33.69 14.17
CA ASP A 304 17.23 -33.64 13.22
C ASP A 304 18.05 -34.95 13.22
N TYR A 305 18.19 -35.55 14.39
CA TYR A 305 18.85 -36.85 14.60
C TYR A 305 17.90 -37.82 15.29
N TYR A 306 18.05 -39.10 14.95
CA TYR A 306 17.32 -40.20 15.59
C TYR A 306 18.26 -41.19 16.27
N PHE A 307 18.06 -41.40 17.58
CA PHE A 307 18.63 -42.52 18.30
C PHE A 307 17.53 -43.59 18.48
N GLY A 308 17.54 -44.61 17.58
CA GLY A 308 16.40 -45.51 17.44
C GLY A 308 15.15 -44.74 16.96
N ASN A 309 14.04 -44.84 17.71
CA ASN A 309 12.81 -44.12 17.37
C ASN A 309 12.66 -42.77 18.09
N LYS A 310 13.70 -42.32 18.79
CA LYS A 310 13.66 -41.06 19.54
C LYS A 310 14.37 -39.94 18.79
N GLY A 311 13.60 -38.97 18.33
CA GLY A 311 14.15 -37.77 17.68
C GLY A 311 14.89 -36.87 18.69
N GLN A 312 15.97 -36.28 18.25
CA GLN A 312 16.77 -35.32 18.97
C GLN A 312 16.78 -33.98 18.25
N THR A 313 16.81 -32.90 19.02
CA THR A 313 16.90 -31.54 18.44
C THR A 313 18.36 -31.25 18.11
N GLY A 314 18.60 -30.89 16.84
CA GLY A 314 19.88 -30.39 16.37
C GLY A 314 19.95 -28.85 16.40
N ILE A 315 21.15 -28.33 16.41
CA ILE A 315 21.45 -26.90 16.26
C ILE A 315 22.39 -26.74 15.05
N PHE A 316 22.03 -25.82 14.18
CA PHE A 316 22.84 -25.51 13.00
C PHE A 316 22.91 -24.01 12.75
N GLU A 317 24.00 -23.57 12.14
CA GLU A 317 24.15 -22.19 11.68
C GLU A 317 23.24 -21.96 10.48
N SER A 318 22.24 -21.09 10.66
CA SER A 318 21.22 -20.83 9.63
C SER A 318 21.58 -19.66 8.72
N GLN A 319 22.44 -18.75 9.20
CA GLN A 319 22.85 -17.56 8.44
C GLN A 319 24.25 -17.11 8.82
N TYR A 320 25.13 -16.98 7.82
CA TYR A 320 26.41 -16.31 7.97
C TYR A 320 26.26 -14.80 8.08
N PRO A 321 27.01 -14.16 8.99
CA PRO A 321 26.96 -12.72 9.21
C PRO A 321 27.56 -11.95 8.02
N ASN A 322 27.08 -10.72 7.82
CA ASN A 322 27.71 -9.78 6.90
C ASN A 322 28.27 -8.57 7.66
N TYR A 323 29.55 -8.61 7.97
CA TYR A 323 30.26 -7.49 8.63
C TYR A 323 30.42 -6.26 7.72
N GLY A 324 30.12 -6.40 6.42
CA GLY A 324 30.21 -5.35 5.40
C GLY A 324 29.01 -4.42 5.35
N VAL A 325 27.87 -4.82 5.93
CA VAL A 325 26.60 -4.14 5.77
C VAL A 325 26.64 -2.68 6.27
N THR A 326 26.02 -1.80 5.49
CA THR A 326 25.94 -0.37 5.76
C THR A 326 24.65 0.22 5.18
N TRP A 327 24.50 1.54 5.28
CA TRP A 327 23.36 2.30 4.77
C TRP A 327 23.15 2.12 3.26
N GLU A 328 21.93 1.86 2.88
CA GLU A 328 21.43 2.08 1.53
C GLU A 328 21.38 3.59 1.26
N ARG A 329 21.74 4.05 0.05
CA ARG A 329 21.83 5.47 -0.31
C ARG A 329 20.99 5.80 -1.52
N ALA A 330 20.07 6.75 -1.37
CA ALA A 330 19.33 7.34 -2.46
C ALA A 330 19.87 8.75 -2.76
N LYS A 331 20.38 8.94 -3.99
CA LYS A 331 20.82 10.23 -4.53
C LYS A 331 19.70 10.81 -5.36
N LYS A 332 19.19 11.98 -4.93
CA LYS A 332 18.01 12.61 -5.49
C LYS A 332 18.38 13.95 -6.11
N PHE A 333 18.00 14.13 -7.36
CA PHE A 333 18.02 15.43 -8.05
C PHE A 333 16.59 15.83 -8.37
N ASN A 334 16.26 17.10 -8.13
CA ASN A 334 15.00 17.70 -8.54
C ASN A 334 15.28 19.08 -9.14
N ALA A 335 14.59 19.40 -10.24
CA ALA A 335 14.56 20.74 -10.82
C ALA A 335 13.11 21.11 -11.10
N GLY A 336 12.71 22.30 -10.69
CA GLY A 336 11.32 22.74 -10.77
C GLY A 336 11.17 24.19 -11.16
N ILE A 337 9.98 24.48 -11.68
CA ILE A 337 9.53 25.84 -12.03
C ILE A 337 8.16 26.04 -11.34
N GLU A 338 8.05 27.13 -10.61
CA GLU A 338 6.78 27.61 -10.07
C GLU A 338 6.38 28.89 -10.78
N PHE A 339 5.13 29.00 -11.18
CA PHE A 339 4.61 30.18 -11.83
C PHE A 339 3.25 30.63 -11.32
N GLY A 340 3.02 31.92 -11.39
CA GLY A 340 1.72 32.54 -11.12
C GLY A 340 1.42 33.59 -12.20
N LEU A 341 0.27 33.44 -12.85
CA LEU A 341 -0.17 34.28 -13.97
C LEU A 341 -1.45 35.02 -13.59
N PHE A 342 -1.63 36.23 -14.20
CA PHE A 342 -2.84 37.04 -14.11
C PHE A 342 -3.30 37.29 -12.66
N ASN A 343 -2.38 37.79 -11.81
CA ASN A 343 -2.62 38.04 -10.39
C ASN A 343 -3.03 36.81 -9.58
N GLY A 344 -2.42 35.64 -9.92
CA GLY A 344 -2.68 34.38 -9.23
C GLY A 344 -3.94 33.66 -9.72
N MET A 345 -4.56 34.13 -10.81
CA MET A 345 -5.69 33.45 -11.43
C MET A 345 -5.30 32.05 -11.92
N LEU A 346 -4.10 31.88 -12.44
CA LEU A 346 -3.51 30.60 -12.81
C LEU A 346 -2.17 30.44 -12.12
N THR A 347 -2.02 29.42 -11.30
CA THR A 347 -0.77 29.03 -10.66
C THR A 347 -0.42 27.60 -11.03
N GLY A 348 0.85 27.28 -11.02
CA GLY A 348 1.29 25.91 -11.24
C GLY A 348 2.74 25.71 -10.87
N ASN A 349 3.08 24.44 -10.78
CA ASN A 349 4.44 23.98 -10.64
C ASN A 349 4.69 22.81 -11.60
N PHE A 350 5.91 22.72 -12.06
CA PHE A 350 6.43 21.60 -12.82
C PHE A 350 7.75 21.18 -12.21
N ASP A 351 7.87 19.90 -11.91
CA ASP A 351 9.05 19.27 -11.34
C ASP A 351 9.54 18.13 -12.21
N TYR A 352 10.85 18.04 -12.38
CA TYR A 352 11.53 16.89 -12.93
C TYR A 352 12.47 16.32 -11.89
N PHE A 353 12.38 15.01 -11.65
CA PHE A 353 13.22 14.36 -10.64
C PHE A 353 13.93 13.12 -11.18
N VAL A 354 15.09 12.83 -10.58
CA VAL A 354 15.84 11.60 -10.76
C VAL A 354 16.35 11.13 -9.41
N GLU A 355 15.99 9.91 -9.04
CA GLU A 355 16.52 9.22 -7.87
C GLU A 355 17.37 8.03 -8.33
N ASN A 356 18.62 7.99 -7.91
CA ASN A 356 19.49 6.82 -8.05
C ASN A 356 19.72 6.24 -6.67
N ARG A 357 19.18 5.05 -6.44
CA ARG A 357 19.32 4.32 -5.18
C ARG A 357 20.39 3.26 -5.36
N ASN A 358 21.42 3.31 -4.52
CA ASN A 358 22.56 2.42 -4.54
C ASN A 358 22.70 1.73 -3.19
N ASP A 359 23.54 0.70 -3.16
CA ASP A 359 23.84 -0.05 -1.94
C ASP A 359 22.58 -0.63 -1.28
N ILE A 360 21.55 -0.97 -2.09
CA ILE A 360 20.31 -1.57 -1.62
C ILE A 360 20.62 -2.94 -1.01
N LEU A 361 20.11 -3.16 0.19
CA LEU A 361 20.22 -4.44 0.87
C LEU A 361 19.39 -5.49 0.13
N THR A 362 20.05 -6.51 -0.42
CA THR A 362 19.43 -7.61 -1.16
C THR A 362 20.17 -8.92 -0.93
N GLU A 363 19.52 -10.02 -1.27
CA GLU A 363 20.12 -11.35 -1.17
C GLU A 363 21.23 -11.57 -2.19
N TYR A 364 22.16 -12.47 -1.87
CA TYR A 364 23.20 -12.92 -2.79
C TYR A 364 22.61 -13.93 -3.79
N LEU A 365 21.97 -13.47 -4.85
CA LEU A 365 21.35 -14.31 -5.87
C LEU A 365 22.36 -15.12 -6.69
N SER A 366 23.61 -14.65 -6.81
CA SER A 366 24.70 -15.34 -7.52
C SER A 366 25.40 -16.44 -6.70
N ARG A 367 24.94 -16.69 -5.47
CA ARG A 367 25.56 -17.68 -4.57
C ARG A 367 25.29 -19.12 -5.06
N PRO A 368 26.33 -19.99 -5.12
CA PRO A 368 26.11 -21.40 -5.39
C PRO A 368 25.35 -22.12 -4.27
N GLN A 369 24.35 -22.93 -4.62
CA GLN A 369 23.49 -23.62 -3.63
C GLN A 369 24.26 -24.62 -2.73
N TRP A 370 25.39 -25.17 -3.22
CA TRP A 370 26.19 -26.12 -2.45
C TRP A 370 26.88 -25.51 -1.21
N VAL A 371 26.89 -24.21 -1.05
CA VAL A 371 27.37 -23.54 0.18
C VAL A 371 26.63 -23.99 1.43
N GLY A 372 25.34 -24.39 1.29
CA GLY A 372 24.58 -25.04 2.36
C GLY A 372 24.05 -24.10 3.45
N VAL A 373 24.55 -22.86 3.55
CA VAL A 373 24.15 -21.87 4.56
C VAL A 373 23.64 -20.61 3.88
N THR A 374 22.64 -19.95 4.44
CA THR A 374 22.16 -18.65 3.95
C THR A 374 23.16 -17.56 4.32
N MET A 375 23.48 -16.69 3.39
CA MET A 375 24.27 -15.48 3.65
C MET A 375 23.32 -14.34 4.03
N ALA A 376 23.68 -13.55 5.04
CA ALA A 376 22.99 -12.31 5.33
C ALA A 376 23.03 -11.36 4.12
N ALA A 377 21.98 -10.58 3.92
CA ALA A 377 21.90 -9.63 2.81
C ALA A 377 23.12 -8.70 2.73
N GLY A 378 23.43 -8.26 1.53
CA GLY A 378 24.52 -7.32 1.25
C GLY A 378 24.02 -6.07 0.51
N ASN A 379 24.85 -5.04 0.50
CA ASN A 379 24.59 -3.77 -0.21
C ASN A 379 24.91 -3.93 -1.72
N LEU A 380 24.08 -4.70 -2.43
CA LEU A 380 24.36 -5.16 -3.80
C LEU A 380 23.44 -4.54 -4.84
N GLY A 381 22.23 -4.12 -4.43
CA GLY A 381 21.20 -3.67 -5.35
C GLY A 381 21.35 -2.21 -5.76
N LYS A 382 20.93 -1.91 -6.99
CA LYS A 382 20.83 -0.53 -7.52
C LYS A 382 19.54 -0.36 -8.29
N THR A 383 18.86 0.75 -8.07
CA THR A 383 17.67 1.12 -8.83
C THR A 383 17.73 2.60 -9.24
N GLN A 384 16.99 2.95 -10.25
CA GLN A 384 16.76 4.32 -10.67
C GLN A 384 15.27 4.57 -10.75
N ASN A 385 14.82 5.70 -10.24
CA ASN A 385 13.49 6.24 -10.46
C ASN A 385 13.62 7.63 -11.07
N LYS A 386 12.82 7.94 -12.09
CA LYS A 386 12.78 9.24 -12.74
C LYS A 386 11.36 9.57 -13.14
N GLY A 387 11.06 10.85 -13.15
CA GLY A 387 9.72 11.28 -13.50
C GLY A 387 9.58 12.77 -13.55
N TYR A 388 8.35 13.18 -13.78
CA TYR A 388 7.95 14.58 -13.75
C TYR A 388 6.56 14.72 -13.15
N GLU A 389 6.33 15.86 -12.54
CA GLU A 389 5.09 16.22 -11.86
C GLU A 389 4.62 17.58 -12.35
N LEU A 390 3.33 17.69 -12.58
CA LEU A 390 2.66 18.92 -12.99
C LEU A 390 1.48 19.15 -12.08
N GLU A 391 1.40 20.36 -11.53
CA GLU A 391 0.25 20.83 -10.78
C GLU A 391 -0.21 22.16 -11.33
N LEU A 392 -1.51 22.29 -11.58
CA LEU A 392 -2.14 23.50 -12.09
C LEU A 392 -3.35 23.86 -11.26
N HIS A 393 -3.44 25.10 -10.85
CA HIS A 393 -4.61 25.65 -10.19
C HIS A 393 -5.09 26.89 -10.90
N HIS A 394 -6.34 26.90 -11.28
CA HIS A 394 -7.04 28.06 -11.81
C HIS A 394 -8.15 28.45 -10.86
N PHE A 395 -8.15 29.72 -10.43
CA PHE A 395 -9.21 30.29 -9.61
C PHE A 395 -9.66 31.60 -10.23
N ASN A 396 -10.96 31.78 -10.37
CA ASN A 396 -11.50 33.04 -10.89
C ASN A 396 -12.89 33.31 -10.31
N HIS A 397 -13.35 34.55 -10.49
CA HIS A 397 -14.70 34.98 -10.13
C HIS A 397 -15.40 35.68 -11.33
N ILE A 398 -16.68 35.46 -11.44
CA ILE A 398 -17.52 36.11 -12.44
C ILE A 398 -18.58 36.96 -11.69
N GLY A 399 -18.46 38.26 -11.83
CA GLY A 399 -19.27 39.18 -11.04
C GLY A 399 -18.91 39.14 -9.55
N LYS A 400 -19.91 39.33 -8.66
CA LYS A 400 -19.70 39.40 -7.21
C LYS A 400 -19.98 38.07 -6.49
N ASP A 401 -20.82 37.25 -7.10
CA ASP A 401 -21.45 36.13 -6.40
C ASP A 401 -20.97 34.75 -6.85
N PHE A 402 -20.34 34.65 -8.03
CA PHE A 402 -19.90 33.38 -8.58
C PHE A 402 -18.39 33.26 -8.58
N THR A 403 -17.86 32.22 -7.93
CA THR A 403 -16.44 31.82 -7.95
C THR A 403 -16.30 30.41 -8.45
N TYR A 404 -15.23 30.10 -9.14
CA TYR A 404 -14.91 28.74 -9.55
C TYR A 404 -13.41 28.48 -9.47
N ASN A 405 -13.08 27.21 -9.28
CA ASN A 405 -11.72 26.72 -9.26
C ASN A 405 -11.57 25.42 -10.06
N ILE A 406 -10.44 25.28 -10.71
CA ILE A 406 -10.05 24.07 -11.42
C ILE A 406 -8.64 23.71 -10.95
N GLY A 407 -8.48 22.53 -10.38
CA GLY A 407 -7.21 21.95 -9.98
C GLY A 407 -6.91 20.73 -10.84
N ALA A 408 -5.70 20.63 -11.39
CA ALA A 408 -5.25 19.47 -12.13
C ALA A 408 -3.87 19.05 -11.66
N THR A 409 -3.68 17.77 -11.40
CA THR A 409 -2.38 17.18 -11.07
C THR A 409 -2.08 16.04 -12.01
N PHE A 410 -0.82 15.91 -12.39
CA PHE A 410 -0.29 14.79 -13.15
C PHE A 410 1.09 14.43 -12.64
N SER A 411 1.33 13.15 -12.38
CA SER A 411 2.65 12.62 -12.01
C SER A 411 2.96 11.41 -12.87
N HIS A 412 4.16 11.41 -13.46
CA HIS A 412 4.76 10.25 -14.11
C HIS A 412 6.00 9.84 -13.35
N ALA A 413 6.09 8.59 -12.92
CA ALA A 413 7.23 8.03 -12.21
C ALA A 413 7.55 6.61 -12.72
N ALA A 414 8.66 6.46 -13.40
CA ALA A 414 9.11 5.17 -13.93
C ALA A 414 10.40 4.73 -13.24
N ASN A 415 10.35 3.57 -12.60
CA ASN A 415 11.49 2.98 -11.95
C ASN A 415 12.16 1.88 -12.80
N LYS A 416 13.42 1.61 -12.54
CA LYS A 416 14.19 0.59 -13.25
C LYS A 416 15.23 -0.03 -12.33
N ILE A 417 15.28 -1.37 -12.29
CA ILE A 417 16.35 -2.12 -11.67
C ILE A 417 17.61 -1.96 -12.51
N LYS A 418 18.70 -1.50 -11.92
CA LYS A 418 20.01 -1.33 -12.58
C LYS A 418 20.96 -2.47 -12.29
N ASP A 419 20.85 -3.04 -11.12
CA ASP A 419 21.69 -4.12 -10.65
C ASP A 419 21.00 -4.80 -9.45
N MET A 420 20.95 -6.10 -9.42
CA MET A 420 20.49 -6.87 -8.25
C MET A 420 21.29 -8.16 -8.04
N ASN A 421 22.54 -8.14 -8.50
CA ASN A 421 23.46 -9.26 -8.34
C ASN A 421 22.91 -10.58 -8.93
N GLU A 422 22.31 -10.51 -10.12
CA GLU A 422 21.78 -11.68 -10.81
C GLU A 422 22.92 -12.57 -11.33
N PRO A 423 22.72 -13.91 -11.36
CA PRO A 423 23.70 -14.82 -11.91
C PRO A 423 24.05 -14.51 -13.38
N ALA A 424 25.30 -14.56 -13.75
CA ALA A 424 25.77 -14.25 -15.10
C ALA A 424 25.22 -15.18 -16.19
N PHE A 425 24.83 -16.41 -15.82
CA PHE A 425 24.25 -17.41 -16.73
C PHE A 425 22.75 -17.23 -16.97
N LYS A 426 22.08 -16.28 -16.27
CA LYS A 426 20.67 -16.03 -16.48
C LYS A 426 20.43 -15.44 -17.87
N THR A 427 19.51 -16.03 -18.60
CA THR A 427 19.15 -15.58 -19.95
C THR A 427 18.61 -14.17 -19.96
N ALA A 428 18.86 -13.41 -21.04
CA ALA A 428 18.55 -11.98 -21.10
C ALA A 428 17.05 -11.66 -20.86
N TYR A 429 16.14 -12.47 -21.44
CA TYR A 429 14.69 -12.26 -21.28
C TYR A 429 14.14 -12.57 -19.88
N ARG A 430 14.96 -13.19 -19.00
CA ARG A 430 14.63 -13.50 -17.61
C ARG A 430 15.32 -12.58 -16.61
N LYS A 431 16.21 -11.70 -17.06
CA LYS A 431 16.90 -10.78 -16.16
C LYS A 431 15.97 -9.68 -15.71
N ARG A 432 15.89 -9.47 -14.40
CA ARG A 432 15.14 -8.35 -13.81
C ARG A 432 15.84 -7.01 -14.02
N GLU A 433 17.15 -7.02 -14.24
CA GLU A 433 17.90 -5.83 -14.62
C GLU A 433 17.34 -5.24 -15.92
N GLY A 434 17.04 -3.95 -15.87
CA GLY A 434 16.42 -3.27 -17.00
C GLY A 434 14.91 -3.11 -16.91
N HIS A 435 14.25 -3.81 -15.99
CA HIS A 435 12.80 -3.82 -15.80
C HIS A 435 12.37 -3.05 -14.54
N PRO A 436 11.11 -2.60 -14.44
CA PRO A 436 10.55 -2.02 -13.23
C PRO A 436 10.53 -3.01 -12.07
N ILE A 437 10.60 -2.48 -10.84
CA ILE A 437 10.35 -3.25 -9.63
C ILE A 437 8.90 -3.74 -9.67
N ASN A 438 8.66 -5.01 -9.26
CA ASN A 438 7.35 -5.65 -9.24
C ASN A 438 6.65 -5.77 -10.59
N GLN A 439 7.36 -5.64 -11.71
CA GLN A 439 6.79 -6.02 -12.99
C GLN A 439 6.43 -7.51 -12.97
N TYR A 440 5.25 -7.85 -13.45
CA TYR A 440 4.81 -9.24 -13.51
C TYR A 440 5.73 -10.09 -14.38
N PHE A 441 5.92 -11.34 -13.94
CA PHE A 441 6.82 -12.29 -14.60
C PHE A 441 6.10 -13.61 -14.74
N GLY A 442 5.96 -14.11 -15.98
CA GLY A 442 5.17 -15.32 -16.25
C GLY A 442 5.21 -15.72 -17.72
N LEU A 443 4.38 -16.69 -18.08
CA LEU A 443 4.29 -17.25 -19.41
C LEU A 443 3.54 -16.31 -20.38
N VAL A 444 3.99 -16.22 -21.62
CA VAL A 444 3.32 -15.47 -22.67
C VAL A 444 2.25 -16.37 -23.32
N CYS A 445 0.98 -15.98 -23.18
CA CYS A 445 -0.14 -16.68 -23.79
C CYS A 445 -0.35 -16.22 -25.24
N GLU A 446 -0.45 -17.15 -26.17
CA GLU A 446 -0.69 -16.92 -27.62
C GLU A 446 -2.15 -17.24 -28.04
N GLY A 447 -3.00 -17.67 -27.11
CA GLY A 447 -4.39 -18.03 -27.35
C GLY A 447 -4.76 -19.37 -26.73
N PHE A 448 -5.64 -20.11 -27.39
CA PHE A 448 -6.07 -21.44 -26.97
C PHE A 448 -5.42 -22.53 -27.83
N VAL A 449 -5.15 -23.67 -27.21
CA VAL A 449 -4.65 -24.86 -27.90
C VAL A 449 -5.75 -25.44 -28.79
N THR A 450 -5.41 -25.69 -30.04
CA THR A 450 -6.30 -26.32 -31.04
C THR A 450 -5.97 -27.79 -31.24
N GLN A 451 -6.84 -28.55 -31.94
CA GLN A 451 -6.51 -29.92 -32.30
C GLN A 451 -5.30 -29.97 -33.24
N ALA A 452 -5.19 -29.01 -34.17
CA ALA A 452 -4.02 -28.92 -35.06
C ALA A 452 -2.70 -28.71 -34.31
N ASP A 453 -2.72 -27.97 -33.19
CA ASP A 453 -1.53 -27.83 -32.32
C ASP A 453 -1.14 -29.16 -31.68
N LEU A 454 -2.10 -29.95 -31.20
CA LEU A 454 -1.83 -31.25 -30.56
C LEU A 454 -1.40 -32.33 -31.57
N ASP A 455 -1.80 -32.18 -32.83
CA ASP A 455 -1.39 -33.09 -33.91
C ASP A 455 0.00 -32.73 -34.49
N ASP A 456 0.55 -31.56 -34.17
CA ASP A 456 1.90 -31.16 -34.58
C ASP A 456 2.94 -31.83 -33.69
N PRO A 457 3.83 -32.68 -34.26
CA PRO A 457 4.87 -33.35 -33.47
C PRO A 457 5.91 -32.37 -32.87
N ASN A 458 5.93 -31.11 -33.31
CA ASN A 458 6.81 -30.08 -32.77
C ASN A 458 6.10 -29.19 -31.72
N PHE A 459 4.84 -29.47 -31.41
CA PHE A 459 4.15 -28.70 -30.37
C PHE A 459 4.80 -28.93 -29.01
N PRO A 460 5.18 -27.86 -28.26
CA PRO A 460 5.94 -27.99 -27.04
C PRO A 460 5.13 -28.72 -25.95
N VAL A 461 5.81 -29.60 -25.21
CA VAL A 461 5.24 -30.39 -24.13
C VAL A 461 5.22 -29.59 -22.85
N SER A 462 4.05 -29.41 -22.24
CA SER A 462 3.94 -28.76 -20.94
C SER A 462 4.44 -29.65 -19.80
N THR A 463 5.30 -29.12 -18.95
CA THR A 463 5.76 -29.80 -17.72
C THR A 463 4.76 -29.63 -16.56
N TYR A 464 3.73 -28.80 -16.72
CA TYR A 464 2.74 -28.49 -15.69
C TYR A 464 1.50 -29.41 -15.73
N GLY A 465 1.42 -30.31 -16.68
CA GLY A 465 0.32 -31.29 -16.82
C GLY A 465 -0.05 -31.57 -18.27
N ASN A 466 -1.01 -32.48 -18.47
CA ASN A 466 -1.49 -32.83 -19.78
C ASN A 466 -2.37 -31.71 -20.36
N VAL A 467 -1.96 -31.18 -21.48
CA VAL A 467 -2.65 -30.09 -22.21
C VAL A 467 -3.73 -30.71 -23.10
N LYS A 468 -4.89 -30.07 -23.16
CA LYS A 468 -6.04 -30.43 -23.97
C LYS A 468 -6.44 -29.30 -24.91
N VAL A 469 -7.23 -29.63 -25.91
CA VAL A 469 -7.85 -28.63 -26.78
C VAL A 469 -8.68 -27.65 -25.92
N GLY A 470 -8.42 -26.35 -26.06
CA GLY A 470 -9.05 -25.28 -25.29
C GLY A 470 -8.30 -24.83 -24.05
N ASP A 471 -7.16 -25.45 -23.73
CA ASP A 471 -6.24 -24.92 -22.74
C ASP A 471 -5.48 -23.70 -23.29
N LEU A 472 -4.81 -22.96 -22.40
CA LEU A 472 -3.98 -21.84 -22.81
C LEU A 472 -2.75 -22.33 -23.58
N LYS A 473 -2.50 -21.73 -24.74
CA LYS A 473 -1.32 -21.96 -25.54
C LYS A 473 -0.23 -20.99 -25.12
N TYR A 474 0.90 -21.51 -24.67
CA TYR A 474 2.05 -20.71 -24.24
C TYR A 474 3.17 -20.74 -25.27
N LYS A 475 3.91 -19.65 -25.32
CA LYS A 475 5.07 -19.48 -26.17
C LYS A 475 6.27 -20.19 -25.58
N ASP A 476 6.87 -21.12 -26.30
CA ASP A 476 8.20 -21.67 -26.03
C ASP A 476 9.25 -20.63 -26.44
N ILE A 477 9.76 -19.89 -25.43
CA ILE A 477 10.67 -18.76 -25.66
C ILE A 477 12.09 -19.26 -25.94
N ASN A 478 12.53 -20.30 -25.24
CA ASN A 478 13.87 -20.85 -25.36
C ASN A 478 13.99 -21.86 -26.50
N LYS A 479 12.87 -22.31 -27.08
CA LYS A 479 12.76 -23.27 -28.21
C LYS A 479 13.36 -24.63 -27.89
N ASP A 480 13.20 -25.12 -26.66
CA ASP A 480 13.70 -26.43 -26.27
C ASP A 480 12.62 -27.55 -26.39
N GLY A 481 11.41 -27.19 -26.85
CA GLY A 481 10.28 -28.11 -27.04
C GLY A 481 9.50 -28.41 -25.77
N PHE A 482 9.75 -27.68 -24.69
CA PHE A 482 9.01 -27.79 -23.43
C PHE A 482 8.45 -26.43 -23.03
N ILE A 483 7.31 -26.44 -22.31
CA ILE A 483 6.80 -25.27 -21.60
C ILE A 483 7.05 -25.48 -20.11
N ASP A 484 7.97 -24.69 -19.57
CA ASP A 484 8.35 -24.73 -18.16
C ASP A 484 8.74 -23.35 -17.62
N ASP A 485 9.27 -23.29 -16.38
CA ASP A 485 9.69 -22.03 -15.75
C ASP A 485 10.78 -21.29 -16.55
N ARG A 486 11.46 -21.94 -17.51
CA ARG A 486 12.47 -21.31 -18.36
C ARG A 486 11.86 -20.42 -19.46
N ASP A 487 10.54 -20.59 -19.75
CA ASP A 487 9.81 -19.77 -20.72
C ASP A 487 9.13 -18.54 -20.10
N GLU A 488 9.28 -18.36 -18.80
CA GLU A 488 8.77 -17.17 -18.13
C GLU A 488 9.59 -15.93 -18.50
N THR A 489 8.90 -14.84 -18.75
CA THR A 489 9.46 -13.53 -19.06
C THR A 489 8.64 -12.41 -18.45
N PHE A 490 9.05 -11.16 -18.64
CA PHE A 490 8.28 -10.00 -18.18
C PHE A 490 7.04 -9.79 -19.03
N ILE A 491 5.89 -9.63 -18.33
CA ILE A 491 4.59 -9.42 -18.95
C ILE A 491 3.93 -8.17 -18.35
N GLY A 492 3.26 -7.37 -19.20
CA GLY A 492 2.54 -6.17 -18.78
C GLY A 492 3.39 -5.13 -18.03
N TYR A 493 2.71 -4.34 -17.22
CA TYR A 493 3.28 -3.34 -16.33
C TYR A 493 3.42 -3.89 -14.90
N SER A 494 4.05 -3.10 -14.02
CA SER A 494 4.04 -3.34 -12.57
C SER A 494 2.61 -3.18 -11.99
N ASP A 495 2.40 -3.68 -10.79
CA ASP A 495 1.21 -3.41 -9.97
C ASP A 495 1.17 -1.96 -9.42
N ILE A 496 2.28 -1.23 -9.55
CA ILE A 496 2.41 0.18 -9.19
C ILE A 496 2.26 1.03 -10.46
N PRO A 497 1.26 1.94 -10.53
CA PRO A 497 1.06 2.77 -11.71
C PRO A 497 2.24 3.71 -11.95
N GLU A 498 2.62 3.87 -13.23
CA GLU A 498 3.60 4.88 -13.62
C GLU A 498 3.00 6.27 -13.74
N ASN A 499 1.71 6.38 -14.12
CA ASN A 499 1.00 7.64 -14.21
C ASN A 499 -0.12 7.72 -13.18
N THR A 500 -0.19 8.86 -12.49
CA THR A 500 -1.30 9.21 -11.60
C THR A 500 -1.78 10.61 -11.94
N TYR A 501 -3.09 10.83 -11.94
CA TYR A 501 -3.68 12.13 -12.25
C TYR A 501 -4.95 12.38 -11.47
N ALA A 502 -5.21 13.66 -11.21
CA ALA A 502 -6.47 14.10 -10.62
C ALA A 502 -6.95 15.40 -11.25
N LEU A 503 -8.27 15.56 -11.29
CA LEU A 503 -8.96 16.77 -11.71
C LEU A 503 -10.00 17.13 -10.64
N THR A 504 -9.88 18.33 -10.09
CA THR A 504 -10.84 18.90 -9.15
C THR A 504 -11.53 20.09 -9.81
N LEU A 505 -12.85 20.12 -9.78
CA LEU A 505 -13.67 21.23 -10.24
C LEU A 505 -14.53 21.71 -9.08
N GLY A 506 -14.45 22.99 -8.77
CA GLY A 506 -15.25 23.61 -7.72
C GLY A 506 -15.95 24.87 -8.21
N ALA A 507 -17.12 25.13 -7.68
CA ALA A 507 -17.88 26.36 -7.93
C ALA A 507 -18.66 26.78 -6.69
N ASN A 508 -18.80 28.10 -6.48
CA ASN A 508 -19.65 28.64 -5.43
C ASN A 508 -20.50 29.78 -6.00
N TYR A 509 -21.79 29.72 -5.71
CA TYR A 509 -22.75 30.77 -6.08
C TYR A 509 -23.69 31.09 -4.92
N LYS A 510 -23.59 32.29 -4.36
CA LYS A 510 -24.45 32.79 -3.28
C LYS A 510 -24.57 31.82 -2.09
N GLY A 511 -23.45 31.22 -1.71
CA GLY A 511 -23.37 30.27 -0.60
C GLY A 511 -23.63 28.80 -0.99
N ILE A 512 -24.14 28.51 -2.18
CA ILE A 512 -24.22 27.16 -2.71
C ILE A 512 -22.83 26.78 -3.26
N GLY A 513 -22.18 25.80 -2.66
CA GLY A 513 -20.90 25.27 -3.08
C GLY A 513 -21.07 23.89 -3.74
N PHE A 514 -20.36 23.66 -4.84
CA PHE A 514 -20.24 22.38 -5.51
C PHE A 514 -18.78 22.07 -5.72
N GLU A 515 -18.37 20.84 -5.43
CA GLU A 515 -17.02 20.35 -5.69
C GLU A 515 -17.06 18.91 -6.19
N VAL A 516 -16.24 18.59 -7.18
CA VAL A 516 -16.08 17.24 -7.69
C VAL A 516 -14.62 16.96 -7.97
N MET A 517 -14.17 15.76 -7.58
CA MET A 517 -12.79 15.28 -7.79
C MET A 517 -12.81 13.95 -8.54
N PHE A 518 -12.09 13.91 -9.64
CA PHE A 518 -11.75 12.70 -10.36
C PHE A 518 -10.30 12.34 -10.10
N GLN A 519 -10.04 11.07 -9.92
CA GLN A 519 -8.70 10.50 -9.77
C GLN A 519 -8.54 9.34 -10.75
N GLY A 520 -7.38 9.21 -11.38
CA GLY A 520 -7.09 8.10 -12.26
C GLY A 520 -5.64 7.70 -12.23
N VAL A 521 -5.39 6.51 -12.75
CA VAL A 521 -4.06 5.94 -12.93
C VAL A 521 -3.99 5.20 -14.26
N ASP A 522 -2.81 5.11 -14.84
CA ASP A 522 -2.55 4.24 -15.98
C ASP A 522 -1.13 3.66 -15.96
N HIS A 523 -0.77 2.86 -16.98
CA HIS A 523 0.49 2.09 -17.03
C HIS A 523 0.64 1.22 -15.78
N VAL A 524 -0.40 0.44 -15.49
CA VAL A 524 -0.50 -0.49 -14.36
C VAL A 524 -1.19 -1.77 -14.81
N SER A 525 -0.74 -2.90 -14.30
CA SER A 525 -1.39 -4.20 -14.52
C SER A 525 -1.96 -4.74 -13.22
N ARG A 526 -3.03 -5.53 -13.35
CA ARG A 526 -3.62 -6.33 -12.26
C ARG A 526 -3.66 -7.78 -12.67
N TYR A 527 -3.15 -8.64 -11.83
CA TYR A 527 -3.18 -10.06 -12.08
C TYR A 527 -4.43 -10.68 -11.41
N TYR A 528 -5.18 -11.41 -12.21
CA TYR A 528 -6.33 -12.15 -11.75
C TYR A 528 -5.89 -13.53 -11.25
N ASP A 529 -6.07 -13.79 -9.98
CA ASP A 529 -5.67 -15.00 -9.29
C ASP A 529 -6.74 -15.53 -8.33
N SER A 530 -6.44 -16.60 -7.64
CA SER A 530 -7.22 -17.16 -6.55
C SER A 530 -8.61 -17.70 -6.94
N ASP A 531 -9.35 -18.14 -5.93
CA ASP A 531 -10.74 -18.65 -6.06
C ASP A 531 -11.70 -17.63 -6.67
N ALA A 532 -11.32 -16.34 -6.70
CA ALA A 532 -12.10 -15.32 -7.39
C ALA A 532 -12.13 -15.52 -8.90
N MET A 533 -11.04 -16.03 -9.47
CA MET A 533 -10.84 -16.15 -10.92
C MET A 533 -10.81 -17.59 -11.41
N PHE A 534 -10.21 -18.51 -10.65
CA PHE A 534 -10.04 -19.88 -11.11
C PHE A 534 -11.21 -20.76 -10.65
N ALA A 535 -11.89 -21.35 -11.65
CA ALA A 535 -12.94 -22.32 -11.35
C ALA A 535 -12.38 -23.55 -10.64
N PHE A 536 -13.12 -24.07 -9.68
CA PHE A 536 -12.81 -25.29 -8.93
C PHE A 536 -11.51 -25.27 -8.10
N GLN A 537 -10.78 -24.16 -8.08
CA GLN A 537 -9.61 -24.05 -7.21
C GLN A 537 -10.04 -24.22 -5.75
N ASN A 538 -9.30 -25.03 -4.98
CA ASN A 538 -9.64 -25.41 -3.60
C ASN A 538 -11.07 -25.95 -3.43
N ASN A 539 -11.61 -26.66 -4.42
CA ASN A 539 -13.02 -27.05 -4.54
C ASN A 539 -13.99 -25.86 -4.65
N GLY A 540 -13.53 -24.73 -5.17
CA GLY A 540 -14.34 -23.53 -5.34
C GLY A 540 -15.41 -23.63 -6.42
N LYS A 541 -16.20 -22.56 -6.57
CA LYS A 541 -17.33 -22.50 -7.48
C LYS A 541 -16.95 -22.04 -8.89
N VAL A 542 -17.88 -22.31 -9.82
CA VAL A 542 -17.94 -21.66 -11.15
C VAL A 542 -18.67 -20.32 -11.02
N LYS A 543 -18.28 -19.31 -11.80
CA LYS A 543 -18.84 -17.96 -11.82
C LYS A 543 -19.23 -17.55 -13.23
N ASP A 544 -19.87 -16.38 -13.36
CA ASP A 544 -20.36 -15.86 -14.64
C ASP A 544 -19.24 -15.67 -15.67
N ILE A 545 -18.03 -15.31 -15.24
CA ILE A 545 -16.85 -15.21 -16.12
C ILE A 545 -16.50 -16.52 -16.83
N HIS A 546 -16.92 -17.66 -16.27
CA HIS A 546 -16.69 -18.99 -16.85
C HIS A 546 -17.78 -19.43 -17.82
N LEU A 547 -18.85 -18.65 -18.01
CA LEU A 547 -19.94 -19.00 -18.93
C LEU A 547 -19.46 -19.06 -20.38
N ASN A 548 -18.55 -18.13 -20.75
CA ASN A 548 -17.95 -18.09 -22.08
C ASN A 548 -16.59 -18.82 -22.12
N ARG A 549 -16.44 -19.91 -21.37
CA ARG A 549 -15.26 -20.76 -21.43
C ARG A 549 -15.19 -21.51 -22.75
N TRP A 550 -14.03 -22.06 -23.04
CA TRP A 550 -13.92 -23.09 -24.08
C TRP A 550 -14.88 -24.25 -23.74
N ASP A 551 -15.86 -24.52 -24.64
CA ASP A 551 -16.89 -25.52 -24.44
C ASP A 551 -16.65 -26.71 -25.39
N PRO A 552 -16.33 -27.90 -24.88
CA PRO A 552 -16.13 -29.09 -25.72
C PRO A 552 -17.37 -29.52 -26.54
N ALA A 553 -18.56 -28.99 -26.20
CA ALA A 553 -19.80 -29.27 -26.95
C ALA A 553 -19.93 -28.39 -28.22
N LYS A 554 -19.12 -27.31 -28.34
CA LYS A 554 -19.10 -26.44 -29.50
C LYS A 554 -17.98 -26.84 -30.47
N SER A 555 -18.09 -26.42 -31.72
CA SER A 555 -17.00 -26.58 -32.69
C SER A 555 -15.78 -25.74 -32.28
N GLU A 556 -14.59 -26.17 -32.71
CA GLU A 556 -13.35 -25.43 -32.46
C GLU A 556 -13.41 -24.01 -33.02
N SER A 557 -13.95 -23.82 -34.24
CA SER A 557 -14.12 -22.50 -34.87
C SER A 557 -15.07 -21.59 -34.10
N GLU A 558 -16.12 -22.13 -33.50
CA GLU A 558 -17.05 -21.38 -32.67
C GLU A 558 -16.40 -20.97 -31.34
N ASN A 559 -15.66 -21.88 -30.71
CA ASN A 559 -14.91 -21.58 -29.49
C ASN A 559 -13.85 -20.52 -29.72
N LEU A 560 -13.07 -20.63 -30.80
CA LEU A 560 -12.06 -19.60 -31.15
C LEU A 560 -12.67 -18.22 -31.35
N ALA A 561 -13.91 -18.13 -31.82
CA ALA A 561 -14.63 -16.88 -32.01
C ALA A 561 -15.29 -16.32 -30.74
N THR A 562 -15.68 -17.16 -29.79
CA THR A 562 -16.55 -16.75 -28.68
C THR A 562 -16.00 -17.01 -27.29
N ALA A 563 -15.02 -17.90 -27.13
CA ALA A 563 -14.46 -18.20 -25.80
C ALA A 563 -13.60 -17.07 -25.27
N THR A 564 -13.89 -16.65 -24.06
CA THR A 564 -13.11 -15.63 -23.32
C THR A 564 -12.42 -16.22 -22.10
N TYR A 565 -12.55 -17.53 -21.89
CA TYR A 565 -11.94 -18.27 -20.79
C TYR A 565 -11.51 -19.67 -21.27
N PRO A 566 -10.39 -20.23 -20.77
CA PRO A 566 -9.93 -21.56 -21.20
C PRO A 566 -10.84 -22.70 -20.76
N LEU A 567 -10.52 -23.91 -21.22
CA LEU A 567 -11.15 -25.15 -20.76
C LEU A 567 -11.04 -25.26 -19.24
N LEU A 568 -12.16 -25.66 -18.59
CA LEU A 568 -12.19 -25.82 -17.13
C LEU A 568 -11.63 -27.19 -16.72
N HIS A 569 -10.76 -27.17 -15.71
CA HIS A 569 -10.23 -28.37 -15.06
C HIS A 569 -10.69 -28.43 -13.62
N TYR A 570 -11.15 -29.62 -13.18
CA TYR A 570 -11.57 -29.85 -11.80
C TYR A 570 -10.38 -30.20 -10.90
N GLY A 571 -10.33 -29.59 -9.73
CA GLY A 571 -9.40 -29.96 -8.65
C GLY A 571 -7.94 -29.52 -8.86
N SER A 572 -7.66 -28.70 -9.87
CA SER A 572 -6.31 -28.26 -10.16
C SER A 572 -5.90 -27.05 -9.31
N ASN A 573 -4.76 -27.16 -8.65
CA ASN A 573 -4.06 -26.05 -8.01
C ASN A 573 -2.70 -25.92 -8.67
N GLY A 574 -2.51 -24.84 -9.46
CA GLY A 574 -1.24 -24.56 -10.13
C GLY A 574 -0.97 -25.43 -11.36
N ASP A 575 -2.03 -25.91 -12.01
CA ASP A 575 -1.94 -26.60 -13.30
C ASP A 575 -1.54 -25.65 -14.43
N HIS A 576 -1.47 -26.19 -15.65
CA HIS A 576 -1.06 -25.47 -16.84
C HIS A 576 -1.79 -24.12 -17.01
N ASN A 577 -3.12 -24.08 -16.92
CA ASN A 577 -3.92 -22.87 -17.13
C ASN A 577 -3.78 -21.85 -15.98
N GLN A 578 -3.41 -22.30 -14.77
CA GLN A 578 -3.33 -21.46 -13.59
C GLN A 578 -1.91 -20.91 -13.30
N ARG A 579 -0.93 -21.29 -14.12
CA ARG A 579 0.41 -20.68 -14.04
C ARG A 579 0.31 -19.17 -14.29
N GLN A 580 1.20 -18.39 -13.69
CA GLN A 580 1.24 -16.96 -13.95
C GLN A 580 1.50 -16.67 -15.42
N ASN A 581 0.59 -15.97 -16.08
CA ASN A 581 0.60 -15.79 -17.53
C ASN A 581 -0.02 -14.47 -17.96
N SER A 582 0.17 -14.11 -19.23
CA SER A 582 -0.35 -12.86 -19.79
C SER A 582 -1.87 -12.85 -20.04
N PHE A 583 -2.55 -13.98 -20.05
CA PHE A 583 -4.00 -14.07 -20.28
C PHE A 583 -4.79 -13.49 -19.09
N PHE A 584 -4.39 -13.84 -17.86
CA PHE A 584 -5.01 -13.35 -16.63
C PHE A 584 -4.43 -12.01 -16.14
N LEU A 585 -3.45 -11.47 -16.87
CA LEU A 585 -2.93 -10.15 -16.59
C LEU A 585 -3.80 -9.09 -17.29
N LYS A 586 -4.50 -8.29 -16.53
CA LYS A 586 -5.45 -7.30 -17.03
C LYS A 586 -4.89 -5.87 -16.94
N ASN A 587 -5.42 -4.98 -17.79
CA ASN A 587 -5.13 -3.56 -17.68
C ASN A 587 -5.78 -3.01 -16.41
N GLY A 588 -4.96 -2.56 -15.45
CA GLY A 588 -5.41 -2.00 -14.18
C GLY A 588 -5.71 -0.50 -14.20
N SER A 589 -5.69 0.14 -15.37
CA SER A 589 -5.97 1.57 -15.51
C SER A 589 -7.43 1.88 -15.17
N PHE A 590 -7.64 2.98 -14.47
CA PHE A 590 -8.99 3.44 -14.12
C PHE A 590 -9.09 4.94 -13.98
N VAL A 591 -10.32 5.45 -14.03
CA VAL A 591 -10.74 6.77 -13.58
C VAL A 591 -11.86 6.61 -12.56
N ARG A 592 -11.79 7.33 -11.45
CA ARG A 592 -12.79 7.27 -10.37
C ARG A 592 -13.32 8.64 -10.03
N LEU A 593 -14.64 8.75 -9.89
CA LEU A 593 -15.26 9.86 -9.19
C LEU A 593 -15.02 9.68 -7.69
N LYS A 594 -13.89 10.31 -7.24
CA LYS A 594 -13.35 10.09 -5.89
C LYS A 594 -14.16 10.78 -4.82
N ASN A 595 -14.54 12.03 -5.10
CA ASN A 595 -15.35 12.84 -4.18
C ASN A 595 -16.32 13.72 -4.98
N ILE A 596 -17.51 13.91 -4.46
CA ILE A 596 -18.46 14.93 -4.88
C ILE A 596 -19.10 15.55 -3.64
N GLU A 597 -19.16 16.87 -3.58
CA GLU A 597 -19.77 17.59 -2.48
C GLU A 597 -20.71 18.67 -2.98
N LEU A 598 -21.88 18.75 -2.33
CA LEU A 598 -22.81 19.87 -2.42
C LEU A 598 -22.94 20.51 -1.04
N SER A 599 -22.74 21.81 -0.94
CA SER A 599 -22.81 22.51 0.33
C SER A 599 -23.58 23.79 0.25
N TYR A 600 -24.07 24.25 1.40
CA TYR A 600 -24.73 25.56 1.54
C TYR A 600 -24.22 26.28 2.79
N THR A 601 -23.66 27.46 2.58
CA THR A 601 -23.22 28.36 3.65
C THR A 601 -24.30 29.39 3.88
N PHE A 602 -24.83 29.42 5.09
CA PHE A 602 -25.91 30.33 5.44
C PHE A 602 -25.42 31.78 5.49
N PRO A 603 -26.26 32.74 5.01
CA PRO A 603 -25.94 34.17 5.09
C PRO A 603 -25.74 34.60 6.55
N LYS A 604 -24.74 35.43 6.78
CA LYS A 604 -24.39 35.91 8.13
C LYS A 604 -25.57 36.62 8.84
N GLU A 605 -26.42 37.29 8.07
CA GLU A 605 -27.59 38.00 8.59
C GLU A 605 -28.59 37.07 9.29
N LEU A 606 -28.71 35.84 8.84
CA LEU A 606 -29.62 34.84 9.42
C LEU A 606 -29.04 34.20 10.69
N ILE A 607 -27.74 33.93 10.72
CA ILE A 607 -27.09 33.14 11.78
C ILE A 607 -26.62 33.98 12.97
N LYS A 608 -26.35 35.27 12.76
CA LYS A 608 -25.91 36.18 13.85
C LYS A 608 -26.90 36.31 15.01
N HIS A 609 -28.20 36.12 14.75
CA HIS A 609 -29.26 36.20 15.77
C HIS A 609 -29.20 35.04 16.78
N VAL A 610 -28.53 33.95 16.42
CA VAL A 610 -28.32 32.77 17.28
C VAL A 610 -26.89 32.65 17.80
N GLY A 611 -26.08 33.74 17.67
CA GLY A 611 -24.71 33.79 18.20
C GLY A 611 -23.69 33.02 17.39
N MET A 612 -24.03 32.66 16.15
CA MET A 612 -23.15 31.91 15.27
C MET A 612 -22.46 32.84 14.25
N SER A 613 -21.20 32.61 13.96
CA SER A 613 -20.38 33.37 13.00
C SER A 613 -20.35 32.72 11.61
N ASN A 614 -20.44 31.39 11.54
CA ASN A 614 -20.53 30.64 10.29
C ASN A 614 -21.34 29.35 10.51
N VAL A 615 -22.22 29.03 9.56
CA VAL A 615 -22.93 27.75 9.49
C VAL A 615 -22.89 27.25 8.07
N ARG A 616 -22.34 26.04 7.88
CA ARG A 616 -22.30 25.37 6.58
C ARG A 616 -22.92 23.97 6.71
N PHE A 617 -23.90 23.70 5.88
CA PHE A 617 -24.44 22.36 5.67
C PHE A 617 -23.77 21.74 4.46
N TYR A 618 -23.48 20.44 4.49
CA TYR A 618 -22.94 19.75 3.33
C TYR A 618 -23.41 18.29 3.23
N ILE A 619 -23.44 17.82 2.01
CA ILE A 619 -23.58 16.41 1.65
C ILE A 619 -22.40 16.08 0.76
N ASN A 620 -21.62 15.09 1.13
CA ASN A 620 -20.56 14.58 0.28
C ASN A 620 -20.66 13.07 0.08
N ALA A 621 -20.17 12.62 -1.05
CA ALA A 621 -20.10 11.20 -1.36
C ALA A 621 -18.72 10.85 -1.94
N ASN A 622 -18.24 9.64 -1.59
CA ASN A 622 -16.95 9.16 -2.03
C ASN A 622 -17.09 7.86 -2.82
N ASN A 623 -16.21 7.68 -3.81
CA ASN A 623 -16.06 6.46 -4.61
C ASN A 623 -17.36 6.03 -5.33
N LEU A 624 -18.16 6.99 -5.82
CA LEU A 624 -19.47 6.67 -6.39
C LEU A 624 -19.40 5.88 -7.70
N PHE A 625 -18.49 6.25 -8.59
CA PHE A 625 -18.32 5.63 -9.91
C PHE A 625 -16.85 5.37 -10.19
N THR A 626 -16.57 4.22 -10.80
CA THR A 626 -15.25 3.84 -11.30
C THR A 626 -15.43 3.39 -12.74
N TRP A 627 -14.57 3.87 -13.63
CA TRP A 627 -14.46 3.43 -15.01
C TRP A 627 -13.10 2.74 -15.15
N ASP A 628 -13.10 1.47 -15.44
CA ASP A 628 -11.91 0.63 -15.51
C ASP A 628 -12.03 -0.40 -16.64
N HIS A 629 -11.05 -1.29 -16.73
CA HIS A 629 -10.98 -2.38 -17.70
C HIS A 629 -11.08 -3.75 -17.02
N LEU A 630 -11.56 -3.79 -15.78
CA LEU A 630 -11.71 -4.99 -14.98
C LEU A 630 -13.19 -5.44 -15.01
N ASP A 631 -13.45 -6.73 -14.96
CA ASP A 631 -14.77 -7.32 -15.18
C ASP A 631 -15.71 -7.22 -13.95
N ASP A 632 -15.82 -6.08 -13.28
CA ASP A 632 -16.61 -5.82 -12.06
C ASP A 632 -16.34 -6.79 -10.88
N LEU A 633 -15.31 -7.63 -11.00
CA LEU A 633 -14.96 -8.66 -10.01
C LEU A 633 -13.97 -8.15 -8.96
N VAL A 634 -13.19 -7.16 -9.32
CA VAL A 634 -12.08 -6.65 -8.51
C VAL A 634 -12.07 -5.13 -8.58
N ASP A 635 -11.99 -4.47 -7.44
CA ASP A 635 -11.76 -3.03 -7.41
C ASP A 635 -10.32 -2.73 -7.87
N PRO A 636 -10.09 -1.82 -8.84
CA PRO A 636 -8.76 -1.54 -9.40
C PRO A 636 -7.75 -0.99 -8.37
N GLU A 637 -8.22 -0.42 -7.25
CA GLU A 637 -7.34 0.00 -6.14
C GLU A 637 -7.09 -1.14 -5.13
N SER A 638 -7.78 -2.28 -5.25
CA SER A 638 -7.56 -3.43 -4.35
C SER A 638 -6.32 -4.22 -4.75
N ASN A 639 -5.56 -4.65 -3.75
CA ASN A 639 -4.41 -5.52 -3.97
C ASN A 639 -4.83 -6.98 -3.77
N GLY A 640 -5.28 -7.64 -4.84
CA GLY A 640 -5.71 -9.03 -4.89
C GLY A 640 -7.21 -9.24 -5.11
N SER A 641 -7.56 -10.38 -5.70
CA SER A 641 -8.90 -10.66 -6.24
C SER A 641 -9.94 -11.04 -5.17
N ASN A 642 -9.52 -11.43 -3.96
CA ASN A 642 -10.40 -11.81 -2.84
C ASN A 642 -10.51 -10.73 -1.76
N ARG A 643 -10.29 -9.45 -2.11
CA ARG A 643 -10.30 -8.34 -1.17
C ARG A 643 -11.65 -7.64 -1.09
N TYR A 644 -11.90 -7.02 0.06
CA TYR A 644 -13.06 -6.16 0.24
C TYR A 644 -12.91 -4.93 -0.67
N PRO A 645 -13.90 -4.62 -1.55
CA PRO A 645 -13.82 -3.46 -2.42
C PRO A 645 -13.91 -2.15 -1.62
N LEU A 646 -13.46 -1.04 -2.22
CA LEU A 646 -13.64 0.27 -1.63
C LEU A 646 -15.13 0.62 -1.50
N LEU A 647 -15.49 1.08 -0.31
CA LEU A 647 -16.87 1.44 0.00
C LEU A 647 -17.26 2.75 -0.71
N LYS A 648 -18.47 2.74 -1.27
CA LYS A 648 -19.20 3.97 -1.61
C LYS A 648 -19.78 4.53 -0.32
N THR A 649 -19.47 5.77 0.01
CA THR A 649 -19.95 6.41 1.23
C THR A 649 -20.68 7.71 0.91
N VAL A 650 -21.75 8.00 1.66
CA VAL A 650 -22.44 9.27 1.62
C VAL A 650 -22.49 9.82 3.04
N ASN A 651 -22.04 11.05 3.21
CA ASN A 651 -22.02 11.72 4.50
C ASN A 651 -22.84 13.01 4.43
N VAL A 652 -23.52 13.31 5.52
CA VAL A 652 -24.25 14.56 5.73
C VAL A 652 -23.71 15.21 6.98
N GLY A 653 -23.40 16.50 6.93
CA GLY A 653 -22.82 17.18 8.07
C GLY A 653 -23.10 18.67 8.12
N PHE A 654 -22.85 19.21 9.32
CA PHE A 654 -22.89 20.64 9.61
C PHE A 654 -21.54 21.07 10.18
N ASN A 655 -21.08 22.23 9.73
CA ASN A 655 -19.96 22.95 10.33
C ASN A 655 -20.51 24.23 10.94
N VAL A 656 -20.33 24.43 12.25
CA VAL A 656 -20.84 25.59 12.99
C VAL A 656 -19.67 26.26 13.70
N VAL A 657 -19.54 27.57 13.50
CA VAL A 657 -18.57 28.41 14.20
C VAL A 657 -19.34 29.47 15.00
N PHE A 658 -19.06 29.53 16.28
CA PHE A 658 -19.71 30.49 17.22
C PHE A 658 -18.92 31.78 17.34
#